data_550e655bdf73357ef4538b032da370d8
#
_entry.id   550e655bdf73357ef4538b032da370d8
#
_cell.length_a   1.000
_cell.length_b   1.000
_cell.length_c   1.000
_cell.angle_alpha   90.00
_cell.angle_beta   90.00
_cell.angle_gamma   90.00
#
_symmetry.space_group_name_H-M   'P 1'
#
loop_
_entity.id
_entity.type
_entity.pdbx_description
1 polymer ?
#
loop_
_entity_poly.entity_id
_entity_poly.type
_entity_poly.pdbx_seq_one_letter_code
_entity_poly.pdbx_strand_id
1 'polypeptide(L)'
;MHLGRKSQLILAIACSLVAALLVFAANEDDPYEWMEEVESEKALAWAKEISEKTTTEFEEVPEFEGIHAKFVEIYNSKDRIPGPTYSGGMLYNFWQDPDHVRGIWRRTRVKSYLEDETDWEIVLDVDALAATEGENWVWKGVTFFPTEDRFAMIRLSRGGADATVQREFDTQEKRFVDNGFFLPEAKSRVSWLDENTLYVGTDFGSETLTDSGYPRISKRWSRGQTLSEATAIFEGRTEDISAGTHVFHRPENRYEIVSVSPEFFKNTSYLKMGEHLVKLDLPDDAELKFIFKERLLIYLRSDWAIDGSNYPSDALLAIGLDDFLQGKRDFEILFSPEERIAFNSLVHTRDHLIYSTLDNVSSRLWRLRLSNDLWLKEEIGLPGLGTVALASSSERDNSFFFFYSDFLTPSSLFHVDDGGIPRKVKTSPAWFDPMGMRVVQNEATSKDGTKIPYFLVMPRGFQADSKNPTLVYAYGGFEISQKPRYSSSVGSAWLERGGVYVLANIRGGGEFGPKWHTAAIKEKHQTNFDDLIAVAEDLIVRKITSPEHLGIQGGSQGGLLVSGAFTQRPDLFNAVVSAVPLADMKRYNKMLAGASWMAEYGNPDTEDWEYMKLWSPYQNLSPDKEYPKVYYWTNTRDDRVHPAHARKMVARLQEFGKLVFYYENTEGGHGGGTNPNQRAYTSALSYAYLWKMLR
;
A
#
# COMPACT_ATOMS: atom_id res chain seq x y z
N MET A 1 51.88 45.06 -30.71
CA MET A 1 50.67 45.81 -30.45
C MET A 1 50.20 45.40 -29.03
N HIS A 2 50.38 46.32 -28.07
CA HIS A 2 50.00 46.11 -26.69
C HIS A 2 48.49 46.41 -26.55
N LEU A 3 47.66 45.42 -26.30
CA LEU A 3 46.32 45.62 -25.84
C LEU A 3 46.38 46.10 -24.39
N GLY A 4 45.84 47.30 -24.16
CA GLY A 4 46.01 48.04 -22.94
C GLY A 4 45.42 47.34 -21.72
N ARG A 5 46.03 47.48 -20.56
CA ARG A 5 45.63 46.99 -19.22
C ARG A 5 44.16 47.17 -18.86
N LYS A 6 43.47 48.13 -19.47
CA LYS A 6 42.02 48.39 -19.25
C LYS A 6 41.10 47.31 -19.87
N SER A 7 41.49 46.73 -21.05
CA SER A 7 40.71 45.67 -21.69
C SER A 7 40.85 44.32 -20.98
N GLN A 8 42.00 44.07 -20.35
CA GLN A 8 42.19 42.86 -19.54
C GLN A 8 41.44 42.93 -18.21
N LEU A 9 41.30 44.13 -17.62
CA LEU A 9 40.55 44.33 -16.38
C LEU A 9 39.03 44.17 -16.61
N ILE A 10 38.52 44.67 -17.74
CA ILE A 10 37.10 44.52 -18.12
C ILE A 10 36.75 43.06 -18.43
N LEU A 11 37.63 42.32 -19.09
CA LEU A 11 37.45 40.89 -19.37
C LEU A 11 37.48 40.05 -18.08
N ALA A 12 38.38 40.36 -17.14
CA ALA A 12 38.48 39.70 -15.85
C ALA A 12 37.24 39.97 -14.96
N ILE A 13 36.71 41.20 -14.96
CA ILE A 13 35.49 41.57 -14.24
C ILE A 13 34.26 40.90 -14.88
N ALA A 14 34.18 40.83 -16.22
CA ALA A 14 33.10 40.15 -16.92
C ALA A 14 33.12 38.62 -16.66
N CYS A 15 34.30 37.98 -16.70
CA CYS A 15 34.44 36.58 -16.35
C CYS A 15 34.13 36.29 -14.87
N SER A 16 34.48 37.19 -13.94
CA SER A 16 34.15 37.04 -12.52
C SER A 16 32.68 37.25 -12.25
N LEU A 17 32.00 38.15 -12.97
CA LEU A 17 30.56 38.34 -12.88
C LEU A 17 29.77 37.18 -13.52
N VAL A 18 30.24 36.61 -14.60
CA VAL A 18 29.64 35.40 -15.21
C VAL A 18 29.91 34.18 -14.33
N ALA A 19 31.12 34.05 -13.75
CA ALA A 19 31.39 32.97 -12.79
C ALA A 19 30.60 33.15 -11.48
N ALA A 20 30.38 34.38 -11.00
CA ALA A 20 29.50 34.64 -9.86
C ALA A 20 28.02 34.37 -10.18
N LEU A 21 27.54 34.71 -11.38
CA LEU A 21 26.20 34.37 -11.86
C LEU A 21 26.03 32.86 -12.10
N LEU A 22 27.08 32.13 -12.52
CA LEU A 22 27.05 30.66 -12.65
C LEU A 22 27.17 29.95 -11.30
N VAL A 23 27.80 30.55 -10.28
CA VAL A 23 27.84 30.00 -8.92
C VAL A 23 26.54 30.32 -8.15
N PHE A 24 25.84 31.40 -8.46
CA PHE A 24 24.49 31.68 -7.92
C PHE A 24 23.38 30.82 -8.55
N ALA A 25 23.62 30.17 -9.69
CA ALA A 25 22.69 29.22 -10.32
C ALA A 25 22.84 27.77 -9.82
N ALA A 26 23.68 27.52 -8.79
CA ALA A 26 24.01 26.17 -8.32
C ALA A 26 23.86 25.96 -6.82
N ASN A 27 22.94 26.67 -6.14
CA ASN A 27 22.38 26.31 -4.83
C ASN A 27 21.22 27.28 -4.51
N GLU A 28 20.07 27.11 -5.14
CA GLU A 28 18.86 27.60 -4.51
C GLU A 28 18.53 26.59 -3.40
N ASP A 29 18.97 26.87 -2.19
CA ASP A 29 18.51 26.17 -0.99
C ASP A 29 16.99 26.25 -0.98
N ASP A 30 16.32 25.11 -0.89
CA ASP A 30 14.84 25.06 -0.82
C ASP A 30 14.40 25.84 0.42
N PRO A 31 13.67 26.98 0.28
CA PRO A 31 13.30 27.81 1.42
C PRO A 31 12.42 27.12 2.43
N TYR A 32 11.91 25.95 2.10
CA TYR A 32 11.02 25.13 2.93
C TYR A 32 11.66 23.85 3.47
N GLU A 33 12.98 23.67 3.35
CA GLU A 33 13.70 22.51 3.90
C GLU A 33 13.48 22.35 5.42
N TRP A 34 13.29 23.46 6.17
CA TRP A 34 12.97 23.42 7.59
C TRP A 34 11.67 22.66 7.94
N MET A 35 10.78 22.41 6.96
CA MET A 35 9.57 21.61 7.13
C MET A 35 9.85 20.10 7.20
N GLU A 36 11.09 19.69 6.89
CA GLU A 36 11.55 18.30 7.03
C GLU A 36 11.85 17.95 8.49
N GLU A 37 11.98 18.92 9.38
CA GLU A 37 11.99 18.68 10.82
C GLU A 37 10.55 18.46 11.31
N VAL A 38 10.08 17.19 11.22
CA VAL A 38 8.66 16.81 11.39
C VAL A 38 8.02 17.40 12.62
N GLU A 39 8.69 17.27 13.78
CA GLU A 39 8.17 17.67 15.10
C GLU A 39 8.75 19.00 15.61
N SER A 40 9.40 19.80 14.75
CA SER A 40 9.85 21.13 15.15
C SER A 40 8.65 22.01 15.49
N GLU A 41 8.79 22.82 16.55
CA GLU A 41 7.73 23.75 17.00
C GLU A 41 7.24 24.64 15.86
N LYS A 42 8.17 25.11 15.00
CA LYS A 42 7.85 25.94 13.84
C LYS A 42 6.97 25.20 12.80
N ALA A 43 7.33 23.96 12.47
CA ALA A 43 6.60 23.17 11.47
C ALA A 43 5.20 22.78 11.98
N LEU A 44 5.11 22.35 13.25
CA LEU A 44 3.83 22.01 13.86
C LEU A 44 2.91 23.23 14.02
N ALA A 45 3.45 24.39 14.41
CA ALA A 45 2.66 25.63 14.52
C ALA A 45 2.11 26.07 13.16
N TRP A 46 2.94 26.02 12.10
CA TRP A 46 2.52 26.30 10.74
C TRP A 46 1.41 25.32 10.26
N ALA A 47 1.63 24.03 10.44
CA ALA A 47 0.68 22.99 10.05
C ALA A 47 -0.67 23.16 10.75
N LYS A 48 -0.65 23.45 12.04
CA LYS A 48 -1.84 23.71 12.85
C LYS A 48 -2.61 24.92 12.35
N GLU A 49 -1.94 26.07 12.12
CA GLU A 49 -2.57 27.30 11.66
C GLU A 49 -3.31 27.10 10.33
N ILE A 50 -2.68 26.43 9.36
CA ILE A 50 -3.30 26.21 8.05
C ILE A 50 -4.42 25.16 8.14
N SER A 51 -4.24 24.12 8.96
CA SER A 51 -5.28 23.11 9.18
C SER A 51 -6.54 23.70 9.80
N GLU A 52 -6.42 24.56 10.80
CA GLU A 52 -7.56 25.24 11.44
C GLU A 52 -8.36 26.11 10.46
N LYS A 53 -7.67 26.85 9.56
CA LYS A 53 -8.32 27.61 8.51
C LYS A 53 -9.10 26.72 7.54
N THR A 54 -8.49 25.62 7.11
CA THR A 54 -9.09 24.65 6.18
C THR A 54 -10.30 23.94 6.80
N THR A 55 -10.17 23.45 8.03
CA THR A 55 -11.27 22.74 8.69
C THR A 55 -12.45 23.63 8.94
N THR A 56 -12.24 24.89 9.39
CA THR A 56 -13.31 25.88 9.55
C THR A 56 -14.07 26.08 8.24
N GLU A 57 -13.37 26.27 7.11
CA GLU A 57 -14.01 26.48 5.81
C GLU A 57 -14.77 25.25 5.30
N PHE A 58 -14.27 24.04 5.58
CA PHE A 58 -14.93 22.80 5.14
C PHE A 58 -16.10 22.40 6.03
N GLU A 59 -16.06 22.68 7.31
CA GLU A 59 -17.16 22.47 8.25
C GLU A 59 -18.37 23.38 7.97
N GLU A 60 -18.15 24.53 7.31
CA GLU A 60 -19.23 25.42 6.84
C GLU A 60 -19.92 24.92 5.56
N VAL A 61 -19.36 23.88 4.88
CA VAL A 61 -19.99 23.31 3.68
C VAL A 61 -21.27 22.58 4.09
N PRO A 62 -22.43 22.87 3.46
CA PRO A 62 -23.73 22.31 3.88
C PRO A 62 -23.79 20.80 3.96
N GLU A 63 -22.98 20.10 3.19
CA GLU A 63 -22.92 18.64 3.15
C GLU A 63 -22.09 18.03 4.28
N PHE A 64 -21.18 18.81 4.90
CA PHE A 64 -20.17 18.28 5.84
C PHE A 64 -20.79 17.55 7.02
N GLU A 65 -21.71 18.18 7.76
CA GLU A 65 -22.30 17.58 8.96
C GLU A 65 -22.97 16.26 8.66
N GLY A 66 -23.77 16.19 7.58
CA GLY A 66 -24.48 14.98 7.18
C GLY A 66 -23.54 13.87 6.70
N ILE A 67 -22.46 14.21 5.99
CA ILE A 67 -21.44 13.26 5.55
C ILE A 67 -20.64 12.75 6.74
N HIS A 68 -20.21 13.63 7.64
CA HIS A 68 -19.44 13.27 8.83
C HIS A 68 -20.24 12.34 9.74
N ALA A 69 -21.50 12.70 10.05
CA ALA A 69 -22.38 11.84 10.85
C ALA A 69 -22.58 10.45 10.22
N LYS A 70 -22.76 10.40 8.89
CA LYS A 70 -22.88 9.12 8.16
C LYS A 70 -21.61 8.30 8.23
N PHE A 71 -20.43 8.91 8.13
CA PHE A 71 -19.16 8.18 8.25
C PHE A 71 -18.88 7.70 9.68
N VAL A 72 -19.25 8.49 10.69
CA VAL A 72 -19.20 8.04 12.10
C VAL A 72 -20.09 6.81 12.29
N GLU A 73 -21.33 6.81 11.75
CA GLU A 73 -22.22 5.66 11.77
C GLU A 73 -21.57 4.43 11.11
N ILE A 74 -21.07 4.58 9.87
CA ILE A 74 -20.47 3.50 9.08
C ILE A 74 -19.25 2.91 9.77
N TYR A 75 -18.30 3.75 10.20
CA TYR A 75 -17.00 3.28 10.69
C TYR A 75 -17.08 2.73 12.11
N ASN A 76 -18.08 3.13 12.89
CA ASN A 76 -18.35 2.60 14.23
C ASN A 76 -19.40 1.48 14.24
N SER A 77 -19.97 1.11 13.09
CA SER A 77 -21.00 0.08 13.04
C SER A 77 -20.51 -1.26 13.60
N LYS A 78 -21.33 -1.89 14.43
CA LYS A 78 -21.11 -3.24 14.95
C LYS A 78 -21.49 -4.34 13.94
N ASP A 79 -22.18 -3.99 12.84
CA ASP A 79 -22.62 -4.92 11.80
C ASP A 79 -21.57 -5.14 10.69
N ARG A 80 -20.38 -4.57 10.82
CA ARG A 80 -19.26 -4.83 9.92
C ARG A 80 -18.84 -6.29 10.01
N ILE A 81 -18.36 -6.86 8.90
CA ILE A 81 -17.82 -8.23 8.93
C ILE A 81 -16.52 -8.26 9.74
N PRO A 82 -16.44 -9.04 10.83
CA PRO A 82 -15.18 -9.24 11.54
C PRO A 82 -14.28 -10.15 10.70
N GLY A 83 -13.27 -9.58 10.04
CA GLY A 83 -12.33 -10.33 9.19
C GLY A 83 -11.65 -11.45 9.99
N PRO A 84 -11.76 -12.72 9.57
CA PRO A 84 -11.20 -13.85 10.32
C PRO A 84 -9.73 -14.06 9.97
N THR A 85 -8.93 -14.47 10.97
CA THR A 85 -7.57 -14.98 10.81
C THR A 85 -7.48 -16.35 11.48
N TYR A 86 -7.19 -17.41 10.70
CA TYR A 86 -6.95 -18.73 11.25
C TYR A 86 -5.66 -18.77 12.07
N SER A 87 -5.73 -19.30 13.26
CA SER A 87 -4.58 -19.73 14.04
C SER A 87 -5.02 -20.75 15.09
N GLY A 88 -4.30 -21.86 15.26
CA GLY A 88 -4.55 -22.87 16.29
C GLY A 88 -5.91 -23.57 16.26
N GLY A 89 -6.60 -23.59 15.12
CA GLY A 89 -7.98 -24.08 15.02
C GLY A 89 -9.03 -23.11 15.54
N MET A 90 -8.63 -21.88 15.87
CA MET A 90 -9.47 -20.75 16.23
C MET A 90 -9.46 -19.71 15.13
N LEU A 91 -10.42 -18.79 15.15
CA LEU A 91 -10.45 -17.59 14.33
C LEU A 91 -10.23 -16.39 15.23
N TYR A 92 -9.24 -15.59 14.88
CA TYR A 92 -8.91 -14.34 15.57
C TYR A 92 -9.39 -13.14 14.75
N ASN A 93 -9.70 -12.05 15.48
CA ASN A 93 -10.13 -10.79 14.87
C ASN A 93 -9.69 -9.61 15.75
N PHE A 94 -9.23 -8.54 15.13
CA PHE A 94 -9.08 -7.26 15.79
C PHE A 94 -10.31 -6.40 15.52
N TRP A 95 -10.87 -5.80 16.57
CA TRP A 95 -12.14 -5.09 16.50
C TRP A 95 -12.08 -3.73 17.20
N GLN A 96 -12.59 -2.71 16.54
CA GLN A 96 -12.79 -1.37 17.08
C GLN A 96 -14.26 -1.01 16.97
N ASP A 97 -14.81 -0.41 18.02
CA ASP A 97 -16.17 0.13 18.08
C ASP A 97 -16.21 1.31 19.07
N PRO A 98 -17.37 1.97 19.32
CA PRO A 98 -17.46 3.08 20.27
C PRO A 98 -17.06 2.72 21.71
N ASP A 99 -17.21 1.46 22.12
CA ASP A 99 -16.87 0.98 23.44
C ASP A 99 -15.37 0.62 23.56
N HIS A 100 -14.73 0.32 22.43
CA HIS A 100 -13.32 -0.07 22.32
C HIS A 100 -12.64 0.74 21.20
N VAL A 101 -12.33 1.99 21.50
CA VAL A 101 -11.82 2.96 20.52
C VAL A 101 -10.43 2.58 20.00
N ARG A 102 -9.55 2.08 20.89
CA ARG A 102 -8.24 1.53 20.52
C ARG A 102 -8.36 0.10 20.04
N GLY A 103 -9.41 -0.60 20.45
CA GLY A 103 -9.80 -1.91 19.98
C GLY A 103 -9.46 -3.06 20.91
N ILE A 104 -10.07 -4.17 20.59
CA ILE A 104 -9.86 -5.48 21.25
C ILE A 104 -9.37 -6.51 20.25
N TRP A 105 -8.41 -7.32 20.66
CA TRP A 105 -8.07 -8.54 19.97
C TRP A 105 -8.86 -9.69 20.60
N ARG A 106 -9.62 -10.42 19.78
CA ARG A 106 -10.57 -11.43 20.22
C ARG A 106 -10.49 -12.68 19.36
N ARG A 107 -11.00 -13.81 19.88
CA ARG A 107 -11.02 -15.07 19.15
C ARG A 107 -12.34 -15.79 19.32
N THR A 108 -12.60 -16.75 18.43
CA THR A 108 -13.77 -17.63 18.48
C THR A 108 -13.45 -18.96 17.80
N ARG A 109 -14.30 -19.96 18.02
CA ARG A 109 -14.24 -21.23 17.29
C ARG A 109 -14.81 -21.07 15.88
N VAL A 110 -14.27 -21.79 14.91
CA VAL A 110 -14.76 -21.77 13.52
C VAL A 110 -16.27 -22.03 13.46
N LYS A 111 -16.76 -23.04 14.20
CA LYS A 111 -18.21 -23.37 14.27
C LYS A 111 -19.05 -22.16 14.71
N SER A 112 -18.66 -21.49 15.79
CA SER A 112 -19.38 -20.31 16.30
C SER A 112 -19.34 -19.15 15.31
N TYR A 113 -18.20 -18.95 14.63
CA TYR A 113 -18.08 -17.90 13.62
C TYR A 113 -19.01 -18.08 12.43
N LEU A 114 -19.29 -19.34 12.05
CA LEU A 114 -20.17 -19.69 10.93
C LEU A 114 -21.67 -19.57 11.26
N GLU A 115 -22.02 -19.36 12.52
CA GLU A 115 -23.39 -19.05 12.95
C GLU A 115 -23.71 -17.55 12.78
N ASP A 116 -24.98 -17.19 12.84
CA ASP A 116 -25.41 -15.79 12.72
C ASP A 116 -24.84 -14.94 13.86
N GLU A 117 -24.94 -15.42 15.11
CA GLU A 117 -24.31 -14.81 16.29
C GLU A 117 -22.99 -15.53 16.61
N THR A 118 -21.93 -14.76 16.72
CA THR A 118 -20.59 -15.29 17.02
C THR A 118 -20.26 -15.04 18.50
N ASP A 119 -19.92 -16.11 19.21
CA ASP A 119 -19.43 -16.03 20.59
C ASP A 119 -17.93 -15.67 20.61
N TRP A 120 -17.62 -14.45 21.03
CA TRP A 120 -16.26 -13.89 21.04
C TRP A 120 -15.65 -13.93 22.44
N GLU A 121 -14.43 -14.44 22.53
CA GLU A 121 -13.57 -14.35 23.70
C GLU A 121 -12.53 -13.23 23.49
N ILE A 122 -12.50 -12.24 24.40
CA ILE A 122 -11.47 -11.19 24.39
C ILE A 122 -10.13 -11.82 24.82
N VAL A 123 -9.09 -11.60 24.02
CA VAL A 123 -7.73 -12.04 24.26
C VAL A 123 -6.87 -10.89 24.80
N LEU A 124 -6.98 -9.70 24.20
CA LEU A 124 -6.30 -8.49 24.63
C LEU A 124 -7.21 -7.28 24.42
N ASP A 125 -7.37 -6.47 25.46
CA ASP A 125 -8.00 -5.17 25.40
C ASP A 125 -6.92 -4.08 25.29
N VAL A 126 -6.85 -3.40 24.12
CA VAL A 126 -5.83 -2.38 23.85
C VAL A 126 -6.17 -1.06 24.54
N ASP A 127 -7.46 -0.76 24.80
CA ASP A 127 -7.87 0.41 25.58
C ASP A 127 -7.43 0.27 27.04
N ALA A 128 -7.65 -0.88 27.65
CA ALA A 128 -7.21 -1.18 29.02
C ALA A 128 -5.67 -1.19 29.15
N LEU A 129 -4.97 -1.78 28.15
CA LEU A 129 -3.51 -1.78 28.10
C LEU A 129 -2.95 -0.36 28.02
N ALA A 130 -3.49 0.46 27.11
CA ALA A 130 -3.07 1.84 26.92
C ALA A 130 -3.28 2.69 28.20
N ALA A 131 -4.42 2.52 28.87
CA ALA A 131 -4.70 3.18 30.12
C ALA A 131 -3.76 2.76 31.26
N THR A 132 -3.40 1.48 31.33
CA THR A 132 -2.50 0.94 32.36
C THR A 132 -1.07 1.40 32.18
N GLU A 133 -0.59 1.44 30.92
CA GLU A 133 0.79 1.77 30.59
C GLU A 133 1.00 3.29 30.35
N GLY A 134 -0.08 4.08 30.20
CA GLY A 134 -0.02 5.51 29.89
C GLY A 134 0.48 5.79 28.47
N GLU A 135 0.25 4.85 27.54
CA GLU A 135 0.79 4.88 26.18
C GLU A 135 -0.31 5.01 25.14
N ASN A 136 0.00 5.66 24.01
CA ASN A 136 -0.91 5.80 22.87
C ASN A 136 -0.84 4.59 21.94
N TRP A 137 -1.16 3.39 22.44
CA TRP A 137 -1.06 2.17 21.69
C TRP A 137 -2.05 2.08 20.53
N VAL A 138 -1.52 1.68 19.37
CA VAL A 138 -2.26 1.32 18.16
C VAL A 138 -1.86 -0.09 17.76
N TRP A 139 -2.84 -0.96 17.56
CA TRP A 139 -2.63 -2.33 17.11
C TRP A 139 -2.07 -2.38 15.69
N LYS A 140 -0.97 -3.13 15.48
CA LYS A 140 -0.33 -3.33 14.17
C LYS A 140 -0.29 -4.81 13.75
N GLY A 141 -0.81 -5.71 14.56
CA GLY A 141 -0.94 -7.11 14.23
C GLY A 141 -0.19 -8.06 15.15
N VAL A 142 -0.13 -9.30 14.73
CA VAL A 142 0.40 -10.42 15.51
C VAL A 142 1.17 -11.38 14.62
N THR A 143 2.21 -12.01 15.16
CA THR A 143 2.95 -13.12 14.53
C THR A 143 2.89 -14.32 15.46
N PHE A 144 2.03 -15.29 15.15
CA PHE A 144 1.85 -16.50 15.95
C PHE A 144 3.05 -17.45 15.83
N PHE A 145 3.30 -18.21 16.87
CA PHE A 145 4.10 -19.42 16.77
C PHE A 145 3.27 -20.52 16.08
N PRO A 146 3.67 -21.03 14.90
CA PRO A 146 2.74 -21.71 13.98
C PRO A 146 2.23 -23.08 14.45
N THR A 147 2.95 -23.78 15.32
CA THR A 147 2.64 -25.19 15.63
C THR A 147 1.65 -25.36 16.77
N GLU A 148 1.65 -24.47 17.77
CA GLU A 148 0.83 -24.60 18.97
C GLU A 148 -0.13 -23.43 19.20
N ASP A 149 0.08 -22.28 18.51
CA ASP A 149 -0.73 -21.05 18.57
C ASP A 149 -0.90 -20.45 19.99
N ARG A 150 -0.11 -20.94 20.95
CA ARG A 150 -0.11 -20.45 22.32
C ARG A 150 0.64 -19.12 22.42
N PHE A 151 1.84 -19.07 21.82
CA PHE A 151 2.67 -17.89 21.88
C PHE A 151 2.58 -17.06 20.61
N ALA A 152 2.64 -15.75 20.77
CA ALA A 152 2.59 -14.81 19.68
C ALA A 152 3.42 -13.56 19.98
N MET A 153 4.04 -12.96 18.96
CA MET A 153 4.61 -11.62 19.05
C MET A 153 3.55 -10.60 18.65
N ILE A 154 3.09 -9.78 19.61
CA ILE A 154 2.13 -8.70 19.37
C ILE A 154 2.90 -7.44 18.99
N ARG A 155 2.43 -6.75 17.95
CA ARG A 155 2.98 -5.49 17.46
C ARG A 155 2.08 -4.33 17.85
N LEU A 156 2.65 -3.38 18.59
CA LEU A 156 1.98 -2.17 19.07
C LEU A 156 2.80 -0.94 18.64
N SER A 157 2.13 0.04 18.03
CA SER A 157 2.76 1.29 17.61
C SER A 157 2.31 2.44 18.49
N ARG A 158 3.20 3.38 18.78
CA ARG A 158 2.86 4.65 19.43
C ARG A 158 2.30 5.62 18.39
N GLY A 159 0.99 5.90 18.47
CA GLY A 159 0.34 6.87 17.60
C GLY A 159 0.19 6.45 16.13
N GLY A 160 0.44 5.17 15.75
CA GLY A 160 0.10 4.63 14.44
C GLY A 160 1.21 4.57 13.40
N ALA A 161 2.45 4.94 13.71
CA ALA A 161 3.63 4.78 12.86
C ALA A 161 3.85 3.32 12.41
N ASP A 162 4.69 3.07 11.40
CA ASP A 162 5.08 1.72 10.98
C ASP A 162 6.05 1.07 11.97
N ALA A 163 6.83 1.86 12.68
CA ALA A 163 7.65 1.38 13.79
C ALA A 163 6.78 0.83 14.92
N THR A 164 7.20 -0.29 15.50
CA THR A 164 6.43 -1.02 16.52
C THR A 164 7.29 -1.51 17.66
N VAL A 165 6.74 -1.49 18.86
CA VAL A 165 7.19 -2.32 19.98
C VAL A 165 6.61 -3.71 19.76
N GLN A 166 7.42 -4.78 19.91
CA GLN A 166 6.94 -6.14 19.80
C GLN A 166 7.13 -6.89 21.11
N ARG A 167 6.09 -7.57 21.56
CA ARG A 167 6.07 -8.24 22.87
C ARG A 167 5.49 -9.63 22.73
N GLU A 168 6.14 -10.58 23.39
CA GLU A 168 5.62 -11.95 23.47
C GLU A 168 4.38 -12.02 24.37
N PHE A 169 3.37 -12.74 23.89
CA PHE A 169 2.07 -12.87 24.53
C PHE A 169 1.64 -14.34 24.57
N ASP A 170 1.16 -14.81 25.72
CA ASP A 170 0.51 -16.11 25.89
C ASP A 170 -0.98 -15.96 25.65
N THR A 171 -1.48 -16.53 24.55
CA THR A 171 -2.88 -16.43 24.14
C THR A 171 -3.82 -17.26 25.02
N GLN A 172 -3.31 -18.29 25.73
CA GLN A 172 -4.09 -19.11 26.64
C GLN A 172 -4.26 -18.43 28.00
N GLU A 173 -3.13 -17.91 28.56
CA GLU A 173 -3.13 -17.15 29.81
C GLU A 173 -3.62 -15.70 29.61
N LYS A 174 -3.72 -15.22 28.36
CA LYS A 174 -4.15 -13.87 27.96
C LYS A 174 -3.32 -12.76 28.63
N ARG A 175 -2.03 -12.92 28.66
CA ARG A 175 -1.06 -11.97 29.25
C ARG A 175 0.25 -11.96 28.52
N PHE A 176 0.98 -10.86 28.65
CA PHE A 176 2.36 -10.81 28.19
C PHE A 176 3.21 -11.79 29.01
N VAL A 177 4.16 -12.44 28.33
CA VAL A 177 5.04 -13.43 28.97
C VAL A 177 6.09 -12.72 29.82
N ASP A 178 6.17 -13.07 31.10
CA ASP A 178 7.20 -12.55 32.02
C ASP A 178 8.58 -12.97 31.54
N ASN A 179 9.48 -12.00 31.34
CA ASN A 179 10.81 -12.22 30.73
C ASN A 179 10.76 -12.89 29.35
N GLY A 180 9.63 -12.73 28.63
CA GLY A 180 9.47 -13.15 27.24
C GLY A 180 10.24 -12.28 26.25
N PHE A 181 10.11 -12.59 24.98
CA PHE A 181 10.74 -11.79 23.93
C PHE A 181 10.15 -10.37 23.90
N PHE A 182 11.03 -9.38 23.86
CA PHE A 182 10.68 -7.97 23.82
C PHE A 182 11.60 -7.22 22.85
N LEU A 183 11.01 -6.55 21.85
CA LEU A 183 11.72 -5.67 20.94
C LEU A 183 11.28 -4.22 21.18
N PRO A 184 12.22 -3.29 21.38
CA PRO A 184 11.93 -1.86 21.44
C PRO A 184 11.37 -1.35 20.10
N GLU A 185 10.87 -0.13 20.12
CA GLU A 185 10.25 0.49 18.97
C GLU A 185 11.21 0.62 17.79
N ALA A 186 10.92 -0.11 16.73
CA ALA A 186 11.64 -0.09 15.45
C ALA A 186 10.78 -0.72 14.33
N LYS A 187 11.20 -0.59 13.08
CA LYS A 187 10.64 -1.35 11.94
C LYS A 187 11.14 -2.79 11.97
N SER A 188 10.70 -3.57 12.96
CA SER A 188 11.24 -4.90 13.25
C SER A 188 10.51 -6.01 12.52
N ARG A 189 11.23 -7.09 12.21
CA ARG A 189 10.70 -8.35 11.66
C ARG A 189 11.06 -9.49 12.57
N VAL A 190 10.12 -10.42 12.78
CA VAL A 190 10.33 -11.65 13.55
C VAL A 190 9.80 -12.85 12.81
N SER A 191 10.47 -13.99 12.96
CA SER A 191 9.99 -15.28 12.50
C SER A 191 10.35 -16.34 13.54
N TRP A 192 9.36 -17.14 13.95
CA TRP A 192 9.57 -18.21 14.91
C TRP A 192 10.35 -19.36 14.28
N LEU A 193 11.47 -19.75 14.90
CA LEU A 193 12.17 -20.96 14.55
C LEU A 193 11.58 -22.16 15.32
N ASP A 194 11.42 -21.97 16.61
CA ASP A 194 10.75 -22.87 17.54
C ASP A 194 10.24 -22.06 18.75
N GLU A 195 9.61 -22.71 19.74
CA GLU A 195 9.02 -22.05 20.93
C GLU A 195 10.03 -21.18 21.70
N ASN A 196 11.32 -21.51 21.63
CA ASN A 196 12.38 -20.87 22.40
C ASN A 196 13.34 -20.04 21.54
N THR A 197 13.07 -19.90 20.23
CA THR A 197 14.01 -19.25 19.33
C THR A 197 13.27 -18.44 18.26
N LEU A 198 13.70 -17.18 18.09
CA LEU A 198 13.27 -16.30 17.01
C LEU A 198 14.42 -16.01 16.05
N TYR A 199 14.10 -15.84 14.78
CA TYR A 199 14.87 -14.97 13.90
C TYR A 199 14.34 -13.56 14.03
N VAL A 200 15.24 -12.59 14.21
CA VAL A 200 14.90 -11.19 14.44
C VAL A 200 15.76 -10.27 13.59
N GLY A 201 15.12 -9.33 12.94
CA GLY A 201 15.74 -8.15 12.34
C GLY A 201 15.11 -6.90 12.99
N THR A 202 15.93 -6.02 13.54
CA THR A 202 15.50 -4.81 14.23
C THR A 202 16.62 -3.78 14.23
N ASP A 203 16.42 -2.65 14.89
CA ASP A 203 17.48 -1.74 15.25
C ASP A 203 18.30 -2.32 16.43
N PHE A 204 19.51 -2.74 16.16
CA PHE A 204 20.46 -3.22 17.17
C PHE A 204 21.46 -2.13 17.61
N GLY A 205 21.27 -0.88 17.19
CA GLY A 205 22.15 0.25 17.43
C GLY A 205 22.79 0.81 16.15
N SER A 206 23.87 1.56 16.29
CA SER A 206 24.52 2.25 15.17
C SER A 206 24.83 1.30 14.02
N GLU A 207 24.55 1.75 12.78
CA GLU A 207 24.86 1.06 11.53
C GLU A 207 24.19 -0.32 11.34
N THR A 208 23.09 -0.60 12.04
CA THR A 208 22.38 -1.89 11.92
C THR A 208 21.15 -1.86 11.03
N LEU A 209 20.79 -0.68 10.54
CA LEU A 209 19.68 -0.46 9.62
C LEU A 209 20.20 -0.14 8.20
N THR A 210 19.29 -0.21 7.24
CA THR A 210 19.50 0.28 5.86
C THR A 210 19.27 1.79 5.79
N ASP A 211 19.62 2.41 4.66
CA ASP A 211 19.36 3.83 4.38
C ASP A 211 17.86 4.18 4.44
N SER A 212 16.99 3.19 4.24
CA SER A 212 15.52 3.32 4.34
C SER A 212 14.98 3.07 5.75
N GLY A 213 15.84 2.81 6.74
CA GLY A 213 15.46 2.55 8.13
C GLY A 213 14.86 1.16 8.39
N TYR A 214 15.09 0.18 7.50
CA TYR A 214 14.68 -1.20 7.71
C TYR A 214 15.85 -2.06 8.21
N PRO A 215 15.57 -3.23 8.83
CA PRO A 215 16.62 -4.14 9.27
C PRO A 215 17.47 -4.67 8.10
N ARG A 216 18.79 -4.65 8.24
CA ARG A 216 19.73 -5.30 7.32
C ARG A 216 20.45 -6.50 7.94
N ILE A 217 20.35 -6.67 9.26
CA ILE A 217 20.96 -7.78 9.99
C ILE A 217 19.86 -8.71 10.50
N SER A 218 19.98 -10.00 10.18
CA SER A 218 19.14 -11.05 10.73
C SER A 218 19.90 -11.84 11.79
N LYS A 219 19.35 -11.91 13.01
CA LYS A 219 19.94 -12.65 14.13
C LYS A 219 19.05 -13.77 14.61
N ARG A 220 19.66 -14.84 15.11
CA ARG A 220 18.98 -15.89 15.88
C ARG A 220 19.04 -15.51 17.36
N TRP A 221 17.89 -15.43 17.99
CA TRP A 221 17.72 -14.98 19.36
C TRP A 221 16.98 -16.04 20.18
N SER A 222 17.65 -16.58 21.22
CA SER A 222 17.10 -17.65 22.06
C SER A 222 16.52 -17.08 23.36
N ARG A 223 15.50 -17.74 23.86
CA ARG A 223 14.86 -17.40 25.13
C ARG A 223 15.87 -17.33 26.27
N GLY A 224 15.73 -16.33 27.12
CA GLY A 224 16.64 -16.09 28.24
C GLY A 224 17.91 -15.31 27.89
N GLN A 225 18.21 -15.10 26.62
CA GLN A 225 19.28 -14.20 26.18
C GLN A 225 18.76 -12.76 26.10
N THR A 226 19.64 -11.80 26.34
CA THR A 226 19.40 -10.41 25.96
C THR A 226 19.45 -10.26 24.43
N LEU A 227 18.81 -9.25 23.88
CA LEU A 227 18.82 -8.99 22.44
C LEU A 227 20.25 -8.78 21.88
N SER A 228 21.16 -8.22 22.69
CA SER A 228 22.57 -8.03 22.34
C SER A 228 23.36 -9.33 22.20
N GLU A 229 22.94 -10.41 22.87
CA GLU A 229 23.57 -11.75 22.79
C GLU A 229 23.08 -12.56 21.58
N ALA A 230 22.08 -12.06 20.84
CA ALA A 230 21.56 -12.75 19.66
C ALA A 230 22.65 -12.87 18.58
N THR A 231 22.76 -14.07 17.99
CA THR A 231 23.81 -14.43 17.04
C THR A 231 23.41 -14.02 15.61
N ALA A 232 24.27 -13.26 14.92
CA ALA A 232 24.05 -12.90 13.52
C ALA A 232 24.07 -14.14 12.61
N ILE A 233 23.06 -14.23 11.73
CA ILE A 233 22.93 -15.27 10.71
C ILE A 233 23.27 -14.71 9.34
N PHE A 234 22.89 -13.46 9.11
CA PHE A 234 23.11 -12.78 7.85
C PHE A 234 23.20 -11.27 8.06
N GLU A 235 24.01 -10.61 7.25
CA GLU A 235 24.16 -9.16 7.21
C GLU A 235 24.09 -8.69 5.76
N GLY A 236 23.09 -7.87 5.43
CA GLY A 236 22.95 -7.14 4.16
C GLY A 236 23.73 -5.83 4.19
N ARG A 237 23.75 -5.14 3.05
CA ARG A 237 24.38 -3.83 2.89
C ARG A 237 23.45 -2.72 3.41
N THR A 238 24.00 -1.53 3.62
CA THR A 238 23.23 -0.33 4.00
C THR A 238 22.33 0.16 2.87
N GLU A 239 22.75 -0.03 1.62
CA GLU A 239 22.01 0.37 0.42
C GLU A 239 20.86 -0.62 0.07
N ASP A 240 20.87 -1.82 0.64
CA ASP A 240 19.75 -2.74 0.47
C ASP A 240 18.48 -2.18 1.11
N ILE A 241 17.32 -2.58 0.63
CA ILE A 241 16.05 -2.19 1.29
C ILE A 241 15.91 -2.90 2.63
N SER A 242 16.18 -4.21 2.66
CA SER A 242 16.13 -4.99 3.90
C SER A 242 16.78 -6.36 3.74
N ALA A 243 17.14 -6.97 4.87
CA ALA A 243 17.44 -8.39 4.95
C ALA A 243 16.71 -9.03 6.13
N GLY A 244 16.42 -10.34 6.04
CA GLY A 244 15.75 -11.05 7.11
C GLY A 244 15.72 -12.57 6.88
N THR A 245 15.35 -13.28 7.92
CA THR A 245 15.14 -14.75 7.87
C THR A 245 13.68 -15.04 8.12
N HIS A 246 13.09 -15.85 7.26
CA HIS A 246 11.74 -16.36 7.37
C HIS A 246 11.74 -17.89 7.50
N VAL A 247 10.85 -18.43 8.31
CA VAL A 247 10.71 -19.87 8.54
C VAL A 247 9.36 -20.34 7.99
N PHE A 248 9.39 -21.24 7.03
CA PHE A 248 8.20 -21.95 6.58
C PHE A 248 8.05 -23.23 7.41
N HIS A 249 7.09 -23.25 8.31
CA HIS A 249 6.70 -24.45 9.04
C HIS A 249 5.74 -25.26 8.17
N ARG A 250 6.10 -26.50 7.90
CA ARG A 250 5.26 -27.44 7.14
C ARG A 250 5.15 -28.76 7.92
N PRO A 251 4.10 -29.54 7.70
CA PRO A 251 3.94 -30.83 8.39
C PRO A 251 5.14 -31.77 8.21
N GLU A 252 5.69 -31.75 7.00
CA GLU A 252 6.82 -32.61 6.61
C GLU A 252 8.18 -32.08 7.06
N ASN A 253 8.35 -30.75 7.10
CA ASN A 253 9.66 -30.15 7.39
C ASN A 253 9.54 -28.67 7.77
N ARG A 254 10.65 -28.10 8.22
CA ARG A 254 10.84 -26.69 8.48
C ARG A 254 11.93 -26.15 7.53
N TYR A 255 11.61 -25.08 6.80
CA TYR A 255 12.52 -24.46 5.85
C TYR A 255 12.87 -23.04 6.30
N GLU A 256 14.15 -22.79 6.46
CA GLU A 256 14.71 -21.52 6.91
C GLU A 256 15.22 -20.77 5.67
N ILE A 257 14.58 -19.65 5.30
CA ILE A 257 14.94 -18.86 4.14
C ILE A 257 15.47 -17.50 4.58
N VAL A 258 16.70 -17.21 4.20
CA VAL A 258 17.28 -15.86 4.30
C VAL A 258 16.99 -15.12 3.01
N SER A 259 16.41 -13.94 3.10
CA SER A 259 16.11 -13.09 1.95
C SER A 259 16.75 -11.72 2.10
N VAL A 260 17.30 -11.22 0.99
CA VAL A 260 17.83 -9.87 0.85
C VAL A 260 17.11 -9.18 -0.28
N SER A 261 16.64 -7.96 -0.04
CA SER A 261 16.01 -7.13 -1.07
C SER A 261 16.93 -5.95 -1.40
N PRO A 262 17.76 -6.03 -2.44
CA PRO A 262 18.62 -4.92 -2.85
C PRO A 262 17.82 -3.77 -3.46
N GLU A 263 16.71 -4.05 -4.11
CA GLU A 263 15.75 -3.10 -4.67
C GLU A 263 14.32 -3.57 -4.36
N PHE A 264 13.32 -2.71 -4.55
CA PHE A 264 11.93 -2.99 -4.17
C PHE A 264 11.36 -4.26 -4.84
N PHE A 265 11.72 -4.52 -6.08
CA PHE A 265 11.28 -5.69 -6.84
C PHE A 265 12.38 -6.69 -7.12
N LYS A 266 13.50 -6.63 -6.40
CA LYS A 266 14.58 -7.60 -6.51
C LYS A 266 14.83 -8.28 -5.19
N ASN A 267 15.02 -9.59 -5.25
CA ASN A 267 15.25 -10.43 -4.09
C ASN A 267 16.31 -11.48 -4.39
N THR A 268 17.16 -11.73 -3.42
CA THR A 268 18.02 -12.90 -3.40
C THR A 268 17.66 -13.75 -2.20
N SER A 269 17.31 -15.02 -2.44
CA SER A 269 16.92 -15.97 -1.41
C SER A 269 17.97 -17.05 -1.21
N TYR A 270 18.20 -17.43 0.04
CA TYR A 270 19.09 -18.50 0.43
C TYR A 270 18.33 -19.50 1.31
N LEU A 271 18.44 -20.79 1.00
CA LEU A 271 18.01 -21.87 1.90
C LEU A 271 19.11 -22.12 2.91
N LYS A 272 18.77 -22.03 4.20
CA LYS A 272 19.70 -22.35 5.29
C LYS A 272 19.70 -23.87 5.54
N MET A 273 20.84 -24.51 5.35
CA MET A 273 21.07 -25.93 5.57
C MET A 273 22.16 -26.11 6.66
N GLY A 274 21.74 -26.35 7.89
CA GLY A 274 22.65 -26.30 9.02
C GLY A 274 23.24 -24.90 9.20
N GLU A 275 24.55 -24.77 9.16
CA GLU A 275 25.25 -23.48 9.24
C GLU A 275 25.58 -22.88 7.85
N HIS A 276 25.15 -23.51 6.77
CA HIS A 276 25.42 -23.06 5.40
C HIS A 276 24.20 -22.39 4.79
N LEU A 277 24.45 -21.36 3.98
CA LEU A 277 23.45 -20.68 3.15
C LEU A 277 23.64 -21.12 1.70
N VAL A 278 22.66 -21.80 1.13
CA VAL A 278 22.63 -22.22 -0.27
C VAL A 278 21.79 -21.21 -1.05
N LYS A 279 22.43 -20.46 -1.94
CA LYS A 279 21.70 -19.51 -2.80
C LYS A 279 20.72 -20.26 -3.69
N LEU A 280 19.48 -19.80 -3.72
CA LEU A 280 18.50 -20.26 -4.70
C LEU A 280 18.75 -19.47 -6.00
N ASP A 281 19.15 -20.20 -7.05
CA ASP A 281 19.52 -19.62 -8.35
C ASP A 281 18.26 -19.30 -9.15
N LEU A 282 17.61 -18.19 -8.80
CA LEU A 282 16.42 -17.61 -9.40
C LEU A 282 16.77 -16.27 -10.04
N PRO A 283 15.99 -15.78 -11.04
CA PRO A 283 16.07 -14.39 -11.47
C PRO A 283 15.94 -13.44 -10.28
N ASP A 284 16.68 -12.34 -10.29
CA ASP A 284 16.72 -11.40 -9.17
C ASP A 284 15.39 -10.68 -8.91
N ASP A 285 14.52 -10.60 -9.92
CA ASP A 285 13.16 -10.07 -9.82
C ASP A 285 12.08 -11.16 -9.62
N ALA A 286 12.45 -12.43 -9.55
CA ALA A 286 11.51 -13.50 -9.23
C ALA A 286 11.20 -13.53 -7.73
N GLU A 287 9.96 -13.87 -7.41
CA GLU A 287 9.51 -14.00 -6.02
C GLU A 287 9.38 -15.47 -5.62
N LEU A 288 10.13 -15.89 -4.60
CA LEU A 288 9.84 -17.13 -3.89
C LEU A 288 8.57 -16.92 -3.04
N LYS A 289 7.43 -17.47 -3.48
CA LYS A 289 6.17 -17.30 -2.72
C LYS A 289 6.21 -18.12 -1.43
N PHE A 290 6.43 -19.39 -1.50
CA PHE A 290 6.64 -20.31 -0.36
C PHE A 290 7.04 -21.71 -0.82
N ILE A 291 7.30 -22.60 0.13
CA ILE A 291 7.51 -24.03 -0.10
C ILE A 291 6.22 -24.77 0.28
N PHE A 292 5.70 -25.59 -0.62
CA PHE A 292 4.47 -26.34 -0.46
C PHE A 292 4.65 -27.78 -0.96
N LYS A 293 4.45 -28.76 -0.07
CA LYS A 293 4.64 -30.20 -0.38
C LYS A 293 5.98 -30.45 -1.08
N GLU A 294 7.07 -29.96 -0.44
CA GLU A 294 8.45 -30.07 -0.92
C GLU A 294 8.72 -29.45 -2.30
N ARG A 295 7.84 -28.54 -2.77
CA ARG A 295 8.02 -27.78 -4.01
C ARG A 295 8.23 -26.31 -3.73
N LEU A 296 9.18 -25.70 -4.42
CA LEU A 296 9.34 -24.25 -4.50
C LEU A 296 8.22 -23.68 -5.39
N LEU A 297 7.52 -22.66 -4.90
CA LEU A 297 6.56 -21.89 -5.68
C LEU A 297 7.16 -20.52 -6.00
N ILE A 298 7.29 -20.23 -7.29
CA ILE A 298 8.03 -19.10 -7.80
C ILE A 298 7.11 -18.29 -8.72
N TYR A 299 7.07 -16.98 -8.49
CA TYR A 299 6.36 -16.05 -9.36
C TYR A 299 7.38 -15.23 -10.15
N LEU A 300 7.16 -15.12 -11.46
CA LEU A 300 8.05 -14.41 -12.37
C LEU A 300 7.54 -13.00 -12.68
N ARG A 301 8.42 -12.02 -12.53
CA ARG A 301 8.12 -10.63 -12.95
C ARG A 301 8.62 -10.33 -14.36
N SER A 302 9.65 -11.03 -14.83
CA SER A 302 10.17 -10.96 -16.19
C SER A 302 10.13 -12.31 -16.89
N ASP A 303 10.27 -12.31 -18.22
CA ASP A 303 10.38 -13.54 -18.99
C ASP A 303 11.71 -14.24 -18.62
N TRP A 304 11.67 -15.53 -18.34
CA TRP A 304 12.83 -16.34 -17.96
C TRP A 304 13.13 -17.45 -18.94
N ALA A 305 14.23 -17.32 -19.68
CA ALA A 305 14.72 -18.35 -20.59
C ALA A 305 15.84 -19.16 -19.91
N ILE A 306 15.64 -20.46 -19.73
CA ILE A 306 16.60 -21.37 -19.11
C ILE A 306 16.46 -22.79 -19.67
N ASP A 307 17.59 -23.46 -19.90
CA ASP A 307 17.69 -24.85 -20.38
C ASP A 307 16.81 -25.13 -21.64
N GLY A 308 16.67 -24.14 -22.52
CA GLY A 308 15.87 -24.25 -23.74
C GLY A 308 14.36 -24.08 -23.56
N SER A 309 13.90 -23.87 -22.34
CA SER A 309 12.51 -23.52 -22.01
C SER A 309 12.37 -22.00 -21.83
N ASN A 310 11.19 -21.46 -22.09
CA ASN A 310 10.88 -20.05 -21.86
C ASN A 310 9.62 -19.92 -21.00
N TYR A 311 9.76 -19.30 -19.82
CA TYR A 311 8.68 -19.07 -18.87
C TYR A 311 8.30 -17.59 -18.91
N PRO A 312 7.02 -17.25 -19.16
CA PRO A 312 6.64 -15.85 -19.35
C PRO A 312 6.60 -15.08 -18.02
N SER A 313 6.83 -13.77 -18.11
CA SER A 313 6.49 -12.81 -17.04
C SER A 313 5.05 -13.01 -16.56
N ASP A 314 4.78 -12.85 -15.28
CA ASP A 314 3.49 -13.11 -14.60
C ASP A 314 3.15 -14.60 -14.40
N ALA A 315 4.03 -15.54 -14.77
CA ALA A 315 3.79 -16.96 -14.52
C ALA A 315 3.99 -17.34 -13.05
N LEU A 316 3.16 -18.29 -12.58
CA LEU A 316 3.37 -19.01 -11.33
C LEU A 316 3.94 -20.40 -11.66
N LEU A 317 5.11 -20.70 -11.14
CA LEU A 317 5.86 -21.92 -11.39
C LEU A 317 6.01 -22.76 -10.13
N ALA A 318 6.16 -24.07 -10.30
CA ALA A 318 6.54 -25.02 -9.24
C ALA A 318 7.66 -25.95 -9.69
N ILE A 319 8.53 -26.33 -8.75
CA ILE A 319 9.55 -27.38 -8.97
C ILE A 319 9.82 -28.08 -7.64
N GLY A 320 10.13 -29.37 -7.67
CA GLY A 320 10.62 -30.10 -6.50
C GLY A 320 11.87 -29.43 -5.92
N LEU A 321 11.91 -29.22 -4.60
CA LEU A 321 13.05 -28.56 -3.94
C LEU A 321 14.35 -29.31 -4.18
N ASP A 322 14.35 -30.63 -4.03
CA ASP A 322 15.54 -31.47 -4.25
C ASP A 322 15.99 -31.43 -5.72
N ASP A 323 15.05 -31.46 -6.67
CA ASP A 323 15.37 -31.35 -8.08
C ASP A 323 16.01 -29.99 -8.40
N PHE A 324 15.45 -28.92 -7.84
CA PHE A 324 16.02 -27.58 -7.98
C PHE A 324 17.43 -27.47 -7.43
N LEU A 325 17.67 -28.02 -6.21
CA LEU A 325 18.98 -28.03 -5.55
C LEU A 325 20.01 -28.89 -6.31
N GLN A 326 19.55 -29.91 -7.04
CA GLN A 326 20.40 -30.73 -7.94
C GLN A 326 20.67 -30.06 -9.29
N GLY A 327 20.15 -28.85 -9.51
CA GLY A 327 20.37 -28.07 -10.73
C GLY A 327 19.37 -28.32 -11.84
N LYS A 328 18.29 -29.11 -11.61
CA LYS A 328 17.20 -29.22 -12.58
C LYS A 328 16.43 -27.89 -12.70
N ARG A 329 15.92 -27.61 -13.89
CA ARG A 329 15.17 -26.38 -14.22
C ARG A 329 13.91 -26.65 -15.04
N ASP A 330 13.36 -27.86 -14.93
CA ASP A 330 12.09 -28.25 -15.59
C ASP A 330 10.93 -27.87 -14.67
N PHE A 331 10.41 -26.66 -14.84
CA PHE A 331 9.35 -26.12 -13.98
C PHE A 331 7.97 -26.48 -14.50
N GLU A 332 7.09 -26.82 -13.57
CA GLU A 332 5.65 -26.98 -13.82
C GLU A 332 4.98 -25.59 -13.82
N ILE A 333 4.21 -25.25 -14.87
CA ILE A 333 3.50 -23.98 -14.98
C ILE A 333 2.12 -24.14 -14.33
N LEU A 334 1.91 -23.52 -13.17
CA LEU A 334 0.64 -23.52 -12.44
C LEU A 334 -0.33 -22.46 -12.97
N PHE A 335 0.21 -21.33 -13.39
CA PHE A 335 -0.49 -20.26 -14.07
C PHE A 335 0.40 -19.68 -15.17
N SER A 336 -0.18 -19.44 -16.34
CA SER A 336 0.42 -18.68 -17.44
C SER A 336 -0.49 -17.51 -17.79
N PRO A 337 0.04 -16.29 -17.95
CA PRO A 337 -0.76 -15.11 -18.26
C PRO A 337 -1.31 -15.17 -19.70
N GLU A 338 -2.40 -14.43 -19.90
CA GLU A 338 -2.95 -14.07 -21.20
C GLU A 338 -2.99 -12.55 -21.34
N GLU A 339 -3.31 -12.02 -22.51
CA GLU A 339 -3.24 -10.58 -22.78
C GLU A 339 -3.93 -9.70 -21.71
N ARG A 340 -5.06 -10.16 -21.18
CA ARG A 340 -5.85 -9.44 -20.16
C ARG A 340 -6.14 -10.25 -18.91
N ILE A 341 -5.40 -11.33 -18.71
CA ILE A 341 -5.52 -12.18 -17.52
C ILE A 341 -4.17 -12.18 -16.79
N ALA A 342 -4.16 -11.64 -15.58
CA ALA A 342 -2.99 -11.53 -14.73
C ALA A 342 -3.15 -12.33 -13.43
N PHE A 343 -2.02 -12.78 -12.88
CA PHE A 343 -1.97 -13.34 -11.54
C PHE A 343 -2.25 -12.23 -10.50
N ASN A 344 -2.98 -12.58 -9.41
CA ASN A 344 -3.30 -11.56 -8.41
C ASN A 344 -2.90 -11.96 -6.98
N SER A 345 -3.26 -13.12 -6.51
CA SER A 345 -2.94 -13.54 -5.13
C SER A 345 -2.90 -15.06 -4.98
N LEU A 346 -2.16 -15.55 -3.98
CA LEU A 346 -1.99 -16.95 -3.68
C LEU A 346 -1.98 -17.17 -2.17
N VAL A 347 -2.70 -18.18 -1.71
CA VAL A 347 -2.60 -18.77 -0.37
C VAL A 347 -2.58 -20.29 -0.49
N HIS A 348 -2.32 -20.98 0.61
CA HIS A 348 -2.45 -22.43 0.65
C HIS A 348 -3.28 -22.86 1.85
N THR A 349 -3.88 -24.01 1.74
CA THR A 349 -4.46 -24.80 2.83
C THR A 349 -3.54 -26.02 3.09
N ARG A 350 -3.98 -26.97 3.90
CA ARG A 350 -3.19 -28.20 4.14
C ARG A 350 -2.81 -28.91 2.83
N ASP A 351 -3.75 -29.06 1.89
CA ASP A 351 -3.56 -29.87 0.68
C ASP A 351 -3.71 -29.12 -0.62
N HIS A 352 -4.19 -27.89 -0.62
CA HIS A 352 -4.51 -27.10 -1.80
C HIS A 352 -3.73 -25.79 -1.90
N LEU A 353 -3.39 -25.40 -3.11
CA LEU A 353 -3.08 -24.02 -3.45
C LEU A 353 -4.36 -23.33 -3.92
N ILE A 354 -4.61 -22.13 -3.42
CA ILE A 354 -5.74 -21.29 -3.80
C ILE A 354 -5.18 -20.00 -4.37
N TYR A 355 -5.47 -19.71 -5.62
CA TYR A 355 -5.02 -18.45 -6.22
C TYR A 355 -6.14 -17.75 -6.96
N SER A 356 -6.03 -16.43 -7.04
CA SER A 356 -6.92 -15.62 -7.85
C SER A 356 -6.19 -14.99 -9.03
N THR A 357 -6.92 -14.81 -10.12
CA THR A 357 -6.48 -14.05 -11.29
C THR A 357 -7.42 -12.87 -11.53
N LEU A 358 -6.94 -11.88 -12.25
CA LEU A 358 -7.75 -10.78 -12.79
C LEU A 358 -7.96 -11.01 -14.27
N ASP A 359 -9.22 -11.12 -14.69
CA ASP A 359 -9.65 -11.16 -16.09
C ASP A 359 -10.37 -9.84 -16.39
N ASN A 360 -9.73 -8.94 -17.14
CA ASN A 360 -10.19 -7.56 -17.30
C ASN A 360 -10.55 -6.90 -15.96
N VAL A 361 -9.69 -7.07 -14.97
CA VAL A 361 -9.83 -6.53 -13.61
C VAL A 361 -10.94 -7.17 -12.77
N SER A 362 -11.68 -8.14 -13.28
CA SER A 362 -12.60 -8.99 -12.50
C SER A 362 -11.91 -10.25 -12.03
N SER A 363 -12.23 -10.74 -10.84
CA SER A 363 -11.54 -11.91 -10.29
C SER A 363 -12.10 -13.23 -10.80
N ARG A 364 -11.19 -14.19 -11.03
CA ARG A 364 -11.47 -15.63 -11.02
C ARG A 364 -10.72 -16.28 -9.86
N LEU A 365 -11.25 -17.37 -9.33
CA LEU A 365 -10.69 -18.09 -8.19
C LEU A 365 -10.44 -19.54 -8.58
N TRP A 366 -9.24 -20.02 -8.26
CA TRP A 366 -8.73 -21.32 -8.67
C TRP A 366 -8.25 -22.12 -7.48
N ARG A 367 -8.49 -23.43 -7.49
CA ARG A 367 -7.95 -24.40 -6.57
C ARG A 367 -7.06 -25.40 -7.31
N LEU A 368 -5.86 -25.63 -6.81
CA LEU A 368 -4.95 -26.66 -7.28
C LEU A 368 -4.69 -27.69 -6.20
N ARG A 369 -4.70 -28.94 -6.59
CA ARG A 369 -4.31 -30.07 -5.73
C ARG A 369 -3.24 -30.89 -6.41
N LEU A 370 -2.18 -31.19 -5.68
CA LEU A 370 -1.16 -32.12 -6.13
C LEU A 370 -1.63 -33.58 -5.86
N SER A 371 -1.67 -34.40 -6.88
CA SER A 371 -2.06 -35.82 -6.79
C SER A 371 -1.23 -36.66 -7.74
N ASN A 372 -0.47 -37.61 -7.22
CA ASN A 372 0.45 -38.46 -8.00
C ASN A 372 1.38 -37.63 -8.90
N ASP A 373 1.98 -36.58 -8.33
CA ASP A 373 2.89 -35.63 -9.00
C ASP A 373 2.24 -34.84 -10.17
N LEU A 374 0.91 -34.78 -10.24
CA LEU A 374 0.17 -33.99 -11.20
C LEU A 374 -0.69 -32.94 -10.49
N TRP A 375 -0.66 -31.71 -10.98
CA TRP A 375 -1.55 -30.66 -10.52
C TRP A 375 -2.93 -30.76 -11.16
N LEU A 376 -3.93 -30.97 -10.33
CA LEU A 376 -5.33 -30.93 -10.73
C LEU A 376 -5.87 -29.53 -10.44
N LYS A 377 -6.31 -28.83 -11.49
CA LYS A 377 -6.80 -27.45 -11.43
C LYS A 377 -8.33 -27.43 -11.58
N GLU A 378 -8.96 -26.65 -10.72
CA GLU A 378 -10.41 -26.46 -10.66
C GLU A 378 -10.75 -24.99 -10.45
N GLU A 379 -11.75 -24.46 -11.14
CA GLU A 379 -12.29 -23.12 -10.92
C GLU A 379 -13.34 -23.14 -9.82
N ILE A 380 -13.23 -22.21 -8.87
CA ILE A 380 -14.23 -22.02 -7.82
C ILE A 380 -15.21 -20.95 -8.28
N GLY A 381 -16.49 -21.32 -8.40
CA GLY A 381 -17.54 -20.41 -8.88
C GLY A 381 -17.73 -19.19 -7.97
N LEU A 382 -17.79 -18.00 -8.58
CA LEU A 382 -18.04 -16.73 -7.89
C LEU A 382 -19.47 -16.25 -8.19
N PRO A 383 -20.04 -15.35 -7.31
CA PRO A 383 -21.41 -14.85 -7.49
C PRO A 383 -21.63 -14.00 -8.74
N GLY A 384 -20.57 -13.40 -9.31
CA GLY A 384 -20.67 -12.50 -10.46
C GLY A 384 -19.31 -11.93 -10.87
N LEU A 385 -19.31 -10.80 -11.59
CA LEU A 385 -18.13 -10.13 -12.13
C LEU A 385 -17.52 -9.11 -11.13
N GLY A 386 -17.36 -9.51 -9.88
CA GLY A 386 -16.74 -8.70 -8.84
C GLY A 386 -15.27 -9.07 -8.60
N THR A 387 -14.77 -8.70 -7.46
CA THR A 387 -13.41 -9.01 -7.04
C THR A 387 -13.36 -9.83 -5.76
N VAL A 388 -12.33 -10.66 -5.70
CA VAL A 388 -12.02 -11.53 -4.55
C VAL A 388 -10.83 -10.96 -3.81
N ALA A 389 -10.92 -10.98 -2.47
CA ALA A 389 -9.76 -10.83 -1.58
C ALA A 389 -9.68 -12.09 -0.71
N LEU A 390 -8.62 -12.88 -0.88
CA LEU A 390 -8.33 -14.02 -0.01
C LEU A 390 -8.06 -13.51 1.40
N ALA A 391 -8.83 -13.99 2.39
CA ALA A 391 -8.80 -13.46 3.75
C ALA A 391 -7.91 -14.29 4.67
N SER A 392 -8.18 -15.58 4.76
CA SER A 392 -7.43 -16.50 5.61
C SER A 392 -7.65 -17.94 5.19
N SER A 393 -6.64 -18.77 5.37
CA SER A 393 -6.68 -20.20 5.06
C SER A 393 -6.18 -21.03 6.23
N SER A 394 -6.69 -22.25 6.37
CA SER A 394 -6.30 -23.21 7.40
C SER A 394 -5.16 -24.09 6.91
N GLU A 395 -4.11 -24.24 7.72
CA GLU A 395 -3.05 -25.24 7.48
C GLU A 395 -3.37 -26.61 8.09
N ARG A 396 -4.46 -26.71 8.88
CA ARG A 396 -4.89 -27.95 9.55
C ARG A 396 -5.86 -28.77 8.72
N ASP A 397 -6.63 -28.09 7.86
CA ASP A 397 -7.59 -28.67 6.92
C ASP A 397 -7.59 -27.87 5.61
N ASN A 398 -8.59 -28.07 4.76
CA ASN A 398 -8.65 -27.38 3.46
C ASN A 398 -9.61 -26.19 3.43
N SER A 399 -10.00 -25.68 4.60
CA SER A 399 -10.89 -24.54 4.68
C SER A 399 -10.17 -23.21 4.50
N PHE A 400 -10.87 -22.28 3.89
CA PHE A 400 -10.41 -20.91 3.74
C PHE A 400 -11.57 -19.93 3.62
N PHE A 401 -11.27 -18.64 3.83
CA PHE A 401 -12.20 -17.54 3.68
C PHE A 401 -11.76 -16.60 2.57
N PHE A 402 -12.73 -16.05 1.85
CA PHE A 402 -12.50 -14.95 0.94
C PHE A 402 -13.64 -13.92 1.01
N PHE A 403 -13.30 -12.65 0.82
CA PHE A 403 -14.27 -11.61 0.56
C PHE A 403 -14.58 -11.52 -0.92
N TYR A 404 -15.83 -11.21 -1.23
CA TYR A 404 -16.29 -10.88 -2.57
C TYR A 404 -17.07 -9.56 -2.52
N SER A 405 -16.81 -8.66 -3.46
CA SER A 405 -17.56 -7.43 -3.64
C SER A 405 -17.44 -6.89 -5.06
N ASP A 406 -18.34 -5.98 -5.41
CA ASP A 406 -18.24 -5.09 -6.57
C ASP A 406 -18.59 -3.65 -6.15
N PHE A 407 -18.75 -2.72 -7.09
CA PHE A 407 -19.03 -1.32 -6.74
C PHE A 407 -20.37 -1.10 -6.04
N LEU A 408 -21.39 -1.91 -6.34
CA LEU A 408 -22.77 -1.71 -5.91
C LEU A 408 -23.27 -2.78 -4.95
N THR A 409 -22.58 -3.90 -4.84
CA THR A 409 -22.93 -5.02 -3.96
C THR A 409 -22.08 -4.99 -2.71
N PRO A 410 -22.69 -4.90 -1.51
CA PRO A 410 -21.96 -4.95 -0.24
C PRO A 410 -21.04 -6.15 -0.14
N SER A 411 -19.87 -5.94 0.48
CA SER A 411 -18.90 -7.01 0.69
C SER A 411 -19.54 -8.18 1.44
N SER A 412 -19.32 -9.38 0.92
CA SER A 412 -19.76 -10.64 1.54
C SER A 412 -18.54 -11.50 1.82
N LEU A 413 -18.55 -12.19 2.95
CA LEU A 413 -17.55 -13.17 3.32
C LEU A 413 -18.05 -14.56 2.98
N PHE A 414 -17.22 -15.31 2.27
CA PHE A 414 -17.47 -16.70 1.89
C PHE A 414 -16.50 -17.61 2.64
N HIS A 415 -16.99 -18.76 3.05
CA HIS A 415 -16.23 -19.88 3.59
C HIS A 415 -16.29 -21.05 2.60
N VAL A 416 -15.15 -21.67 2.38
CA VAL A 416 -14.99 -22.90 1.62
C VAL A 416 -14.40 -23.93 2.56
N ASP A 417 -14.99 -25.11 2.62
CA ASP A 417 -14.51 -26.27 3.38
C ASP A 417 -13.91 -27.35 2.44
N ASP A 418 -13.66 -28.53 2.96
CA ASP A 418 -13.15 -29.67 2.16
C ASP A 418 -14.06 -30.02 0.96
N GLY A 419 -15.34 -29.71 1.02
CA GLY A 419 -16.30 -29.91 -0.08
C GLY A 419 -16.08 -28.97 -1.26
N GLY A 420 -15.32 -27.89 -1.08
CA GLY A 420 -14.90 -26.97 -2.12
C GLY A 420 -15.99 -26.03 -2.66
N ILE A 421 -17.19 -26.03 -2.07
CA ILE A 421 -18.30 -25.17 -2.50
C ILE A 421 -18.33 -23.91 -1.64
N PRO A 422 -18.24 -22.70 -2.22
CA PRO A 422 -18.32 -21.46 -1.47
C PRO A 422 -19.69 -21.28 -0.81
N ARG A 423 -19.70 -21.07 0.51
CA ARG A 423 -20.89 -20.70 1.28
C ARG A 423 -20.74 -19.28 1.77
N LYS A 424 -21.68 -18.40 1.45
CA LYS A 424 -21.75 -17.06 2.02
C LYS A 424 -22.11 -17.15 3.50
N VAL A 425 -21.25 -16.59 4.35
CA VAL A 425 -21.39 -16.70 5.82
C VAL A 425 -21.72 -15.37 6.49
N LYS A 426 -21.23 -14.25 5.95
CA LYS A 426 -21.54 -12.92 6.47
C LYS A 426 -21.65 -11.92 5.33
N THR A 427 -22.42 -10.85 5.51
CA THR A 427 -22.58 -9.77 4.55
C THR A 427 -22.53 -8.44 5.29
N SER A 428 -21.77 -7.47 4.76
CA SER A 428 -21.79 -6.09 5.27
C SER A 428 -23.15 -5.43 5.03
N PRO A 429 -23.57 -4.50 5.88
CA PRO A 429 -24.75 -3.69 5.60
C PRO A 429 -24.66 -2.96 4.27
N ALA A 430 -25.79 -2.72 3.64
CA ALA A 430 -25.92 -1.81 2.53
C ALA A 430 -25.92 -0.37 3.08
N TRP A 431 -24.87 0.39 2.81
CA TRP A 431 -24.70 1.75 3.32
C TRP A 431 -25.26 2.82 2.39
N PHE A 432 -25.70 2.44 1.19
CA PHE A 432 -26.35 3.27 0.21
C PHE A 432 -27.29 2.43 -0.66
N ASP A 433 -28.27 3.07 -1.30
CA ASP A 433 -29.21 2.43 -2.21
C ASP A 433 -28.69 2.41 -3.65
N PRO A 434 -28.27 1.23 -4.18
CA PRO A 434 -27.74 1.12 -5.54
C PRO A 434 -28.82 1.14 -6.65
N MET A 435 -30.11 1.23 -6.28
CA MET A 435 -31.21 1.13 -7.25
C MET A 435 -31.13 2.25 -8.32
N GLY A 436 -31.06 1.85 -9.58
CA GLY A 436 -30.94 2.77 -10.72
C GLY A 436 -29.50 3.26 -11.00
N MET A 437 -28.52 2.85 -10.19
CA MET A 437 -27.11 3.05 -10.51
C MET A 437 -26.62 2.03 -11.54
N ARG A 438 -25.59 2.36 -12.28
CA ARG A 438 -25.02 1.50 -13.32
C ARG A 438 -23.51 1.57 -13.31
N VAL A 439 -22.88 0.43 -13.65
CA VAL A 439 -21.43 0.33 -13.82
C VAL A 439 -21.14 -0.10 -15.26
N VAL A 440 -20.21 0.57 -15.90
CA VAL A 440 -19.68 0.18 -17.21
C VAL A 440 -18.15 0.27 -17.17
N GLN A 441 -17.48 -0.57 -17.94
CA GLN A 441 -16.05 -0.47 -18.20
C GLN A 441 -15.86 0.16 -19.58
N ASN A 442 -15.03 1.18 -19.66
CA ASN A 442 -14.64 1.89 -20.87
C ASN A 442 -13.12 1.86 -21.03
N GLU A 443 -12.65 2.39 -22.15
CA GLU A 443 -11.23 2.55 -22.43
C GLU A 443 -10.97 3.97 -22.97
N ALA A 444 -10.01 4.67 -22.36
CA ALA A 444 -9.41 5.86 -22.93
C ALA A 444 -8.21 5.48 -23.81
N THR A 445 -7.79 6.38 -24.68
CA THR A 445 -6.57 6.17 -25.48
C THR A 445 -5.49 7.10 -25.01
N SER A 446 -4.43 6.53 -24.40
CA SER A 446 -3.28 7.29 -23.94
C SER A 446 -2.49 7.88 -25.10
N LYS A 447 -1.57 8.80 -24.78
CA LYS A 447 -0.76 9.56 -25.73
C LYS A 447 0.05 8.67 -26.69
N ASP A 448 0.46 7.50 -26.23
CA ASP A 448 1.21 6.50 -27.03
C ASP A 448 0.31 5.50 -27.77
N GLY A 449 -1.02 5.68 -27.70
CA GLY A 449 -2.01 4.81 -28.33
C GLY A 449 -2.49 3.64 -27.48
N THR A 450 -1.92 3.43 -26.29
CA THR A 450 -2.33 2.36 -25.37
C THR A 450 -3.76 2.57 -24.89
N LYS A 451 -4.56 1.49 -24.83
CA LYS A 451 -5.90 1.51 -24.28
C LYS A 451 -5.85 1.40 -22.76
N ILE A 452 -6.39 2.38 -22.08
CA ILE A 452 -6.41 2.49 -20.63
C ILE A 452 -7.83 2.20 -20.12
N PRO A 453 -8.06 1.03 -19.51
CA PRO A 453 -9.37 0.69 -18.97
C PRO A 453 -9.73 1.56 -17.76
N TYR A 454 -11.01 1.87 -17.63
CA TYR A 454 -11.56 2.49 -16.44
C TYR A 454 -13.00 2.06 -16.20
N PHE A 455 -13.39 1.98 -14.95
CA PHE A 455 -14.78 1.76 -14.58
C PHE A 455 -15.48 3.12 -14.35
N LEU A 456 -16.68 3.23 -14.89
CA LEU A 456 -17.56 4.37 -14.71
C LEU A 456 -18.78 3.93 -13.90
N VAL A 457 -18.92 4.44 -12.69
CA VAL A 457 -20.06 4.18 -11.81
C VAL A 457 -20.98 5.41 -11.86
N MET A 458 -22.15 5.22 -12.44
CA MET A 458 -23.11 6.27 -12.69
C MET A 458 -24.21 6.27 -11.63
N PRO A 459 -24.55 7.44 -11.05
CA PRO A 459 -25.64 7.58 -10.11
C PRO A 459 -27.01 7.37 -10.79
N ARG A 460 -28.06 7.29 -9.97
CA ARG A 460 -29.44 7.27 -10.47
C ARG A 460 -29.75 8.53 -11.28
N GLY A 461 -30.38 8.35 -12.43
CA GLY A 461 -30.79 9.46 -13.29
C GLY A 461 -29.68 10.10 -14.11
N PHE A 462 -28.48 9.54 -14.10
CA PHE A 462 -27.34 10.02 -14.88
C PHE A 462 -27.69 10.33 -16.34
N GLN A 463 -27.21 11.48 -16.83
CA GLN A 463 -27.26 11.88 -18.24
C GLN A 463 -25.88 12.44 -18.65
N ALA A 464 -25.44 12.12 -19.86
CA ALA A 464 -24.19 12.64 -20.42
C ALA A 464 -24.40 14.07 -20.97
N ASP A 465 -24.44 15.05 -20.08
CA ASP A 465 -24.71 16.47 -20.39
C ASP A 465 -23.55 17.40 -20.02
N SER A 466 -22.40 16.86 -19.68
CA SER A 466 -21.19 17.57 -19.24
C SER A 466 -21.28 18.28 -17.89
N LYS A 467 -22.33 18.06 -17.10
CA LYS A 467 -22.59 18.76 -15.84
C LYS A 467 -22.47 17.86 -14.59
N ASN A 468 -22.09 16.60 -14.77
CA ASN A 468 -22.05 15.69 -13.64
C ASN A 468 -20.77 15.93 -12.81
N PRO A 469 -20.89 16.22 -11.49
CA PRO A 469 -19.75 16.13 -10.58
C PRO A 469 -19.11 14.76 -10.69
N THR A 470 -17.85 14.71 -11.10
CA THR A 470 -17.16 13.46 -11.40
C THR A 470 -15.86 13.39 -10.63
N LEU A 471 -15.68 12.30 -9.89
CA LEU A 471 -14.48 11.98 -9.13
C LEU A 471 -13.73 10.80 -9.78
N VAL A 472 -12.51 11.04 -10.23
CA VAL A 472 -11.60 9.99 -10.71
C VAL A 472 -10.64 9.60 -9.61
N TYR A 473 -10.56 8.33 -9.31
CA TYR A 473 -9.56 7.73 -8.44
C TYR A 473 -8.60 6.88 -9.25
N ALA A 474 -7.29 7.05 -9.02
CA ALA A 474 -6.23 6.22 -9.57
C ALA A 474 -5.07 6.09 -8.58
N TYR A 475 -4.19 5.12 -8.80
CA TYR A 475 -2.98 4.92 -8.02
C TYR A 475 -1.72 4.87 -8.89
N GLY A 476 -1.64 3.90 -9.81
CA GLY A 476 -0.65 3.83 -10.87
C GLY A 476 0.80 3.67 -10.40
N GLY A 477 1.09 2.74 -9.50
CA GLY A 477 2.45 2.45 -9.10
C GLY A 477 2.58 1.19 -8.25
N PHE A 478 3.80 0.73 -8.04
CA PHE A 478 4.16 -0.40 -7.18
C PHE A 478 3.41 -1.70 -7.51
N GLU A 479 2.95 -1.86 -8.77
CA GLU A 479 2.16 -3.02 -9.20
C GLU A 479 0.86 -3.24 -8.39
N ILE A 480 0.32 -2.17 -7.78
CA ILE A 480 -0.90 -2.24 -6.98
C ILE A 480 -2.13 -2.11 -7.87
N SER A 481 -2.85 -3.22 -8.07
CA SER A 481 -4.06 -3.26 -8.87
C SER A 481 -5.22 -2.52 -8.20
N GLN A 482 -5.83 -1.58 -8.91
CA GLN A 482 -7.08 -0.94 -8.52
C GLN A 482 -8.25 -1.78 -9.02
N LYS A 483 -9.06 -2.30 -8.09
CA LYS A 483 -10.11 -3.29 -8.39
C LYS A 483 -11.49 -2.79 -7.99
N PRO A 484 -12.57 -3.20 -8.70
CA PRO A 484 -13.94 -2.99 -8.26
C PRO A 484 -14.14 -3.42 -6.82
N ARG A 485 -14.65 -2.53 -5.98
CA ARG A 485 -14.96 -2.83 -4.57
C ARG A 485 -16.11 -1.98 -4.08
N TYR A 486 -16.89 -2.53 -3.15
CA TYR A 486 -17.90 -1.76 -2.43
C TYR A 486 -17.23 -0.74 -1.53
N SER A 487 -17.53 0.53 -1.77
CA SER A 487 -17.08 1.62 -0.92
C SER A 487 -18.28 2.34 -0.33
N SER A 488 -18.49 2.14 0.97
CA SER A 488 -19.58 2.80 1.70
C SER A 488 -19.45 4.33 1.67
N SER A 489 -18.23 4.86 1.71
CA SER A 489 -17.97 6.30 1.64
C SER A 489 -18.27 6.88 0.25
N VAL A 490 -17.79 6.24 -0.84
CA VAL A 490 -18.12 6.66 -2.20
C VAL A 490 -19.62 6.55 -2.44
N GLY A 491 -20.26 5.46 -2.00
CA GLY A 491 -21.69 5.25 -2.17
C GLY A 491 -22.53 6.32 -1.49
N SER A 492 -22.34 6.49 -0.18
CA SER A 492 -23.20 7.38 0.64
C SER A 492 -22.87 8.86 0.50
N ALA A 493 -21.59 9.22 0.32
CA ALA A 493 -21.18 10.61 0.24
C ALA A 493 -21.13 11.15 -1.19
N TRP A 494 -21.06 10.29 -2.20
CA TRP A 494 -20.88 10.71 -3.59
C TRP A 494 -21.98 10.23 -4.53
N LEU A 495 -22.15 8.91 -4.71
CA LEU A 495 -23.09 8.35 -5.69
C LEU A 495 -24.55 8.64 -5.36
N GLU A 496 -25.00 8.49 -4.11
CA GLU A 496 -26.38 8.80 -3.71
C GLU A 496 -26.74 10.28 -3.85
N ARG A 497 -25.71 11.14 -3.83
CA ARG A 497 -25.86 12.60 -3.99
C ARG A 497 -25.77 13.06 -5.44
N GLY A 498 -25.64 12.12 -6.40
CA GLY A 498 -25.62 12.39 -7.84
C GLY A 498 -24.23 12.53 -8.44
N GLY A 499 -23.16 12.29 -7.69
CA GLY A 499 -21.79 12.29 -8.21
C GLY A 499 -21.47 11.03 -9.01
N VAL A 500 -20.70 11.16 -10.07
CA VAL A 500 -20.14 10.07 -10.88
C VAL A 500 -18.79 9.66 -10.28
N TYR A 501 -18.55 8.35 -10.16
CA TYR A 501 -17.27 7.83 -9.70
C TYR A 501 -16.57 7.06 -10.81
N VAL A 502 -15.27 7.30 -10.97
CA VAL A 502 -14.41 6.65 -11.96
C VAL A 502 -13.23 6.00 -11.25
N LEU A 503 -13.01 4.72 -11.53
CA LEU A 503 -11.81 3.99 -11.11
C LEU A 503 -10.95 3.73 -12.35
N ALA A 504 -9.79 4.40 -12.44
CA ALA A 504 -8.89 4.28 -13.58
C ALA A 504 -7.80 3.22 -13.32
N ASN A 505 -7.65 2.30 -14.28
CA ASN A 505 -6.69 1.20 -14.26
C ASN A 505 -5.47 1.56 -15.11
N ILE A 506 -4.72 2.56 -14.66
CA ILE A 506 -3.59 3.13 -15.39
C ILE A 506 -2.32 2.28 -15.25
N ARG A 507 -1.39 2.41 -16.19
CA ARG A 507 -0.08 1.76 -16.10
C ARG A 507 0.67 2.18 -14.84
N GLY A 508 1.60 1.34 -14.38
CA GLY A 508 2.21 1.42 -13.05
C GLY A 508 1.48 0.57 -12.00
N GLY A 509 0.17 0.28 -12.19
CA GLY A 509 -0.58 -0.73 -11.44
C GLY A 509 -0.25 -2.16 -11.88
N GLY A 510 -0.89 -3.15 -11.24
CA GLY A 510 -0.70 -4.58 -11.50
C GLY A 510 -1.88 -5.25 -12.20
N GLU A 511 -2.83 -4.49 -12.73
CA GLU A 511 -4.09 -5.02 -13.26
C GLU A 511 -3.91 -6.02 -14.40
N PHE A 512 -2.81 -5.86 -15.16
CA PHE A 512 -2.41 -6.71 -16.28
C PHE A 512 -0.99 -7.27 -16.12
N GLY A 513 -0.58 -7.50 -14.86
CA GLY A 513 0.70 -8.10 -14.50
C GLY A 513 1.90 -7.15 -14.54
N PRO A 514 3.13 -7.70 -14.35
CA PRO A 514 4.35 -6.91 -14.20
C PRO A 514 4.70 -6.00 -15.40
N LYS A 515 4.32 -6.40 -16.62
CA LYS A 515 4.56 -5.58 -17.82
C LYS A 515 3.72 -4.29 -17.82
N TRP A 516 2.53 -4.31 -17.22
CA TRP A 516 1.70 -3.12 -17.03
C TRP A 516 2.33 -2.15 -16.05
N HIS A 517 2.95 -2.68 -14.99
CA HIS A 517 3.70 -1.92 -14.01
C HIS A 517 4.97 -1.31 -14.63
N THR A 518 5.83 -2.12 -15.24
CA THR A 518 7.14 -1.67 -15.75
C THR A 518 7.03 -0.73 -16.97
N ALA A 519 5.86 -0.60 -17.56
CA ALA A 519 5.60 0.40 -18.61
C ALA A 519 5.52 1.84 -18.07
N ALA A 520 5.52 2.06 -16.75
CA ALA A 520 5.36 3.39 -16.14
C ALA A 520 6.30 3.64 -14.94
N ILE A 521 7.48 3.06 -14.93
CA ILE A 521 8.50 3.30 -13.90
C ILE A 521 9.72 4.06 -14.45
N LYS A 522 10.49 4.69 -13.57
CA LYS A 522 11.74 5.40 -13.88
C LYS A 522 11.56 6.41 -15.03
N GLU A 523 12.37 6.29 -16.10
CA GLU A 523 12.30 7.16 -17.28
C GLU A 523 10.95 7.12 -18.01
N LYS A 524 10.15 6.08 -17.77
CA LYS A 524 8.78 5.95 -18.33
C LYS A 524 7.70 6.48 -17.40
N HIS A 525 8.04 7.02 -16.23
CA HIS A 525 7.03 7.42 -15.22
C HIS A 525 6.06 8.50 -15.72
N GLN A 526 6.43 9.29 -16.74
CA GLN A 526 5.51 10.22 -17.40
C GLN A 526 4.26 9.53 -17.96
N THR A 527 4.35 8.27 -18.36
CA THR A 527 3.22 7.45 -18.83
C THR A 527 2.07 7.39 -17.82
N ASN A 528 2.40 7.39 -16.54
CA ASN A 528 1.45 7.36 -15.43
C ASN A 528 0.52 8.59 -15.45
N PHE A 529 1.08 9.78 -15.67
CA PHE A 529 0.33 11.04 -15.80
C PHE A 529 -0.42 11.10 -17.14
N ASP A 530 0.21 10.68 -18.23
CA ASP A 530 -0.40 10.68 -19.57
C ASP A 530 -1.66 9.80 -19.60
N ASP A 531 -1.66 8.67 -18.89
CA ASP A 531 -2.81 7.76 -18.77
C ASP A 531 -3.97 8.39 -18.00
N LEU A 532 -3.71 9.03 -16.85
CA LEU A 532 -4.73 9.71 -16.07
C LEU A 532 -5.34 10.90 -16.84
N ILE A 533 -4.48 11.67 -17.52
CA ILE A 533 -4.89 12.79 -18.38
C ILE A 533 -5.79 12.27 -19.51
N ALA A 534 -5.43 11.15 -20.16
CA ALA A 534 -6.23 10.55 -21.22
C ALA A 534 -7.62 10.10 -20.72
N VAL A 535 -7.71 9.54 -19.52
CA VAL A 535 -9.02 9.21 -18.91
C VAL A 535 -9.84 10.47 -18.67
N ALA A 536 -9.24 11.54 -18.15
CA ALA A 536 -9.91 12.81 -17.91
C ALA A 536 -10.45 13.41 -19.22
N GLU A 537 -9.64 13.42 -20.28
CA GLU A 537 -10.02 13.92 -21.61
C GLU A 537 -11.14 13.06 -22.25
N ASP A 538 -11.09 11.73 -22.11
CA ASP A 538 -12.14 10.84 -22.62
C ASP A 538 -13.49 11.08 -21.93
N LEU A 539 -13.49 11.31 -20.61
CA LEU A 539 -14.71 11.65 -19.84
C LEU A 539 -15.34 12.95 -20.33
N ILE A 540 -14.51 13.97 -20.64
CA ILE A 540 -14.97 15.26 -21.18
C ILE A 540 -15.51 15.08 -22.59
N VAL A 541 -14.80 14.37 -23.48
CA VAL A 541 -15.24 14.10 -24.87
C VAL A 541 -16.55 13.32 -24.90
N ARG A 542 -16.74 12.36 -23.99
CA ARG A 542 -18.01 11.61 -23.85
C ARG A 542 -19.12 12.42 -23.18
N LYS A 543 -18.87 13.67 -22.80
CA LYS A 543 -19.83 14.54 -22.10
C LYS A 543 -20.30 13.97 -20.76
N ILE A 544 -19.49 13.12 -20.14
CA ILE A 544 -19.75 12.65 -18.78
C ILE A 544 -19.65 13.85 -17.82
N THR A 545 -18.62 14.69 -18.00
CA THR A 545 -18.31 15.86 -17.17
C THR A 545 -17.69 16.97 -18.01
N SER A 546 -17.33 18.08 -17.36
CA SER A 546 -16.47 19.14 -17.90
C SER A 546 -15.35 19.47 -16.92
N PRO A 547 -14.32 20.23 -17.28
CA PRO A 547 -13.27 20.64 -16.36
C PRO A 547 -13.78 21.27 -15.06
N GLU A 548 -14.88 22.02 -15.11
CA GLU A 548 -15.52 22.67 -13.95
C GLU A 548 -16.09 21.66 -12.94
N HIS A 549 -16.46 20.47 -13.41
CA HIS A 549 -17.10 19.42 -12.62
C HIS A 549 -16.22 18.18 -12.44
N LEU A 550 -14.94 18.22 -12.87
CA LEU A 550 -14.01 17.11 -12.81
C LEU A 550 -13.02 17.25 -11.65
N GLY A 551 -12.99 16.25 -10.78
CA GLY A 551 -12.04 16.13 -9.70
C GLY A 551 -11.24 14.84 -9.77
N ILE A 552 -10.01 14.87 -9.23
CA ILE A 552 -9.13 13.73 -9.09
C ILE A 552 -8.71 13.52 -7.63
N GLN A 553 -8.56 12.27 -7.24
CA GLN A 553 -8.12 11.90 -5.91
C GLN A 553 -7.13 10.75 -5.96
N GLY A 554 -6.06 10.85 -5.14
CA GLY A 554 -5.09 9.79 -4.93
C GLY A 554 -4.35 9.94 -3.62
N GLY A 555 -3.82 8.83 -3.11
CA GLY A 555 -3.03 8.81 -1.88
C GLY A 555 -1.67 8.15 -2.08
N SER A 556 -0.63 8.58 -1.31
CA SER A 556 0.73 8.04 -1.44
C SER A 556 1.28 8.24 -2.86
N GLN A 557 1.61 7.18 -3.59
CA GLN A 557 1.90 7.23 -5.03
C GLN A 557 0.75 7.90 -5.83
N GLY A 558 -0.51 7.60 -5.49
CA GLY A 558 -1.66 8.30 -6.09
C GLY A 558 -1.67 9.79 -5.77
N GLY A 559 -1.11 10.22 -4.64
CA GLY A 559 -0.91 11.64 -4.30
C GLY A 559 0.13 12.31 -5.19
N LEU A 560 1.24 11.62 -5.52
CA LEU A 560 2.20 12.04 -6.53
C LEU A 560 1.52 12.16 -7.90
N LEU A 561 0.77 11.15 -8.29
CA LEU A 561 0.03 11.11 -9.55
C LEU A 561 -0.89 12.32 -9.73
N VAL A 562 -1.78 12.58 -8.76
CA VAL A 562 -2.73 13.71 -8.90
C VAL A 562 -2.02 15.05 -8.79
N SER A 563 -0.94 15.15 -8.00
CA SER A 563 -0.11 16.35 -7.91
C SER A 563 0.62 16.65 -9.22
N GLY A 564 1.19 15.64 -9.88
CA GLY A 564 1.82 15.79 -11.18
C GLY A 564 0.82 16.07 -12.31
N ALA A 565 -0.36 15.45 -12.25
CA ALA A 565 -1.39 15.68 -13.26
C ALA A 565 -1.89 17.13 -13.27
N PHE A 566 -2.22 17.71 -12.11
CA PHE A 566 -2.69 19.09 -12.08
C PHE A 566 -1.59 20.12 -12.35
N THR A 567 -0.32 19.84 -12.02
CA THR A 567 0.79 20.76 -12.36
C THR A 567 1.08 20.79 -13.85
N GLN A 568 0.81 19.68 -14.57
CA GLN A 568 0.97 19.57 -16.02
C GLN A 568 -0.25 20.10 -16.78
N ARG A 569 -1.47 19.71 -16.35
CA ARG A 569 -2.76 20.04 -16.99
C ARG A 569 -3.76 20.61 -15.99
N PRO A 570 -3.47 21.83 -15.45
CA PRO A 570 -4.39 22.49 -14.51
C PRO A 570 -5.75 22.83 -15.13
N ASP A 571 -5.82 22.91 -16.45
CA ASP A 571 -7.01 23.23 -17.24
C ASP A 571 -8.09 22.12 -17.20
N LEU A 572 -7.73 20.90 -16.80
CA LEU A 572 -8.66 19.76 -16.82
C LEU A 572 -9.44 19.57 -15.52
N PHE A 573 -8.96 20.11 -14.41
CA PHE A 573 -9.47 19.76 -13.09
C PHE A 573 -9.90 20.97 -12.28
N ASN A 574 -11.06 20.90 -11.62
CA ASN A 574 -11.49 21.89 -10.65
C ASN A 574 -11.27 21.48 -9.19
N ALA A 575 -11.09 20.18 -8.93
CA ALA A 575 -10.79 19.66 -7.61
C ALA A 575 -9.65 18.64 -7.64
N VAL A 576 -8.75 18.72 -6.66
CA VAL A 576 -7.66 17.74 -6.49
C VAL A 576 -7.53 17.41 -5.01
N VAL A 577 -7.69 16.14 -4.64
CA VAL A 577 -7.43 15.65 -3.28
C VAL A 577 -6.14 14.80 -3.31
N SER A 578 -5.09 15.32 -2.70
CA SER A 578 -3.79 14.66 -2.61
C SER A 578 -3.53 14.25 -1.16
N ALA A 579 -3.57 12.94 -0.91
CA ALA A 579 -3.51 12.36 0.42
C ALA A 579 -2.13 11.75 0.70
N VAL A 580 -1.51 12.04 1.85
CA VAL A 580 -0.22 11.49 2.27
C VAL A 580 0.79 11.36 1.12
N PRO A 581 1.00 12.41 0.31
CA PRO A 581 1.63 12.32 -1.00
C PRO A 581 3.15 12.31 -0.96
N LEU A 582 3.78 11.74 -2.02
CA LEU A 582 5.08 12.20 -2.47
C LEU A 582 4.87 13.44 -3.36
N ALA A 583 5.81 14.38 -3.36
CA ALA A 583 5.73 15.57 -4.23
C ALA A 583 7.10 16.21 -4.53
N ASP A 584 7.98 16.33 -3.54
CA ASP A 584 9.35 16.81 -3.73
C ASP A 584 10.25 15.63 -4.11
N MET A 585 10.32 15.35 -5.42
CA MET A 585 11.08 14.21 -5.92
C MET A 585 12.59 14.46 -5.97
N LYS A 586 13.03 15.71 -5.81
CA LYS A 586 14.48 16.02 -5.71
C LYS A 586 15.10 15.51 -4.42
N ARG A 587 14.30 15.43 -3.35
CA ARG A 587 14.78 15.08 -2.00
C ARG A 587 14.15 13.81 -1.44
N TYR A 588 13.20 13.20 -2.14
CA TYR A 588 12.41 12.08 -1.60
C TYR A 588 13.25 10.92 -1.08
N ASN A 589 14.38 10.63 -1.73
CA ASN A 589 15.29 9.54 -1.37
C ASN A 589 16.03 9.77 -0.03
N LYS A 590 15.99 11.01 0.50
CA LYS A 590 16.58 11.40 1.79
C LYS A 590 15.55 11.53 2.90
N MET A 591 14.28 11.29 2.58
CA MET A 591 13.15 11.47 3.49
C MET A 591 12.57 10.11 3.91
N LEU A 592 12.81 9.69 5.16
CA LEU A 592 12.26 8.47 5.77
C LEU A 592 12.51 7.21 4.90
N ALA A 593 11.44 6.51 4.48
CA ALA A 593 11.58 5.31 3.67
C ALA A 593 11.87 5.57 2.18
N GLY A 594 12.08 6.82 1.77
CA GLY A 594 12.21 7.24 0.37
C GLY A 594 13.27 6.51 -0.43
N ALA A 595 14.44 6.22 0.17
CA ALA A 595 15.50 5.48 -0.51
C ALA A 595 15.04 4.11 -1.03
N SER A 596 14.03 3.48 -0.40
CA SER A 596 13.51 2.18 -0.84
C SER A 596 12.73 2.22 -2.16
N TRP A 597 12.39 3.40 -2.68
CA TRP A 597 11.55 3.55 -3.87
C TRP A 597 12.32 3.95 -5.14
N MET A 598 13.67 3.94 -5.09
CA MET A 598 14.48 4.29 -6.26
C MET A 598 14.31 3.32 -7.45
N ALA A 599 13.86 2.10 -7.19
CA ALA A 599 13.50 1.16 -8.27
C ALA A 599 12.23 1.59 -9.03
N GLU A 600 11.32 2.33 -8.39
CA GLU A 600 10.10 2.85 -9.00
C GLU A 600 10.35 4.17 -9.73
N TYR A 601 11.08 5.11 -9.10
CA TYR A 601 11.18 6.49 -9.57
C TYR A 601 12.53 6.88 -10.18
N GLY A 602 13.61 6.23 -9.78
CA GLY A 602 14.99 6.63 -10.07
C GLY A 602 15.67 7.33 -8.89
N ASN A 603 16.98 7.53 -8.98
CA ASN A 603 17.77 8.20 -7.95
C ASN A 603 18.02 9.68 -8.33
N PRO A 604 17.43 10.67 -7.62
CA PRO A 604 17.57 12.09 -7.95
C PRO A 604 18.98 12.66 -7.73
N ASP A 605 19.88 11.91 -7.10
CA ASP A 605 21.27 12.30 -6.92
C ASP A 605 22.17 11.84 -8.08
N THR A 606 21.58 11.19 -9.11
CA THR A 606 22.25 10.73 -10.33
C THR A 606 21.68 11.43 -11.57
N GLU A 607 22.06 10.96 -12.75
CA GLU A 607 21.52 11.40 -14.05
C GLU A 607 19.99 11.11 -14.17
N ASP A 608 19.42 10.25 -13.33
CA ASP A 608 17.98 10.01 -13.31
C ASP A 608 17.19 11.29 -13.03
N TRP A 609 17.79 12.28 -12.37
CA TRP A 609 17.16 13.58 -12.16
C TRP A 609 16.75 14.26 -13.48
N GLU A 610 17.43 13.99 -14.57
CA GLU A 610 17.13 14.60 -15.85
C GLU A 610 15.73 14.27 -16.38
N TYR A 611 15.24 13.03 -16.13
CA TYR A 611 13.85 12.68 -16.45
C TYR A 611 12.90 12.95 -15.28
N MET A 612 13.34 12.80 -14.02
CA MET A 612 12.48 13.01 -12.84
C MET A 612 12.02 14.47 -12.73
N LYS A 613 12.89 15.44 -12.99
CA LYS A 613 12.57 16.87 -12.92
C LYS A 613 11.43 17.28 -13.87
N LEU A 614 11.19 16.51 -14.94
CA LEU A 614 10.15 16.83 -15.93
C LEU A 614 8.73 16.63 -15.38
N TRP A 615 8.58 15.75 -14.40
CA TRP A 615 7.29 15.41 -13.82
C TRP A 615 7.19 15.60 -12.30
N SER A 616 8.27 15.96 -11.62
CA SER A 616 8.25 16.21 -10.17
C SER A 616 7.34 17.37 -9.81
N PRO A 617 6.24 17.17 -9.04
CA PRO A 617 5.23 18.21 -8.85
C PRO A 617 5.77 19.49 -8.21
N TYR A 618 6.55 19.34 -7.13
CA TYR A 618 7.06 20.48 -6.37
C TYR A 618 7.98 21.39 -7.21
N GLN A 619 8.86 20.79 -8.02
CA GLN A 619 9.78 21.53 -8.87
C GLN A 619 9.11 22.12 -10.13
N ASN A 620 7.92 21.62 -10.50
CA ASN A 620 7.18 22.09 -11.68
C ASN A 620 6.06 23.11 -11.34
N LEU A 621 5.94 23.53 -10.07
CA LEU A 621 5.08 24.64 -9.72
C LEU A 621 5.61 25.95 -10.32
N SER A 622 4.71 26.79 -10.84
CA SER A 622 5.05 28.08 -11.44
C SER A 622 4.08 29.18 -10.94
N PRO A 623 4.58 30.36 -10.59
CA PRO A 623 3.73 31.48 -10.20
C PRO A 623 2.82 31.96 -11.37
N ASP A 624 3.25 31.71 -12.61
CA ASP A 624 2.57 32.19 -13.84
C ASP A 624 1.42 31.28 -14.28
N LYS A 625 1.28 30.08 -13.68
CA LYS A 625 0.18 29.16 -14.00
C LYS A 625 -0.99 29.35 -13.03
N GLU A 626 -2.19 29.26 -13.56
CA GLU A 626 -3.39 29.12 -12.73
C GLU A 626 -3.59 27.64 -12.39
N TYR A 627 -3.88 27.38 -11.11
CA TYR A 627 -4.09 26.03 -10.59
C TYR A 627 -5.49 25.90 -9.97
N PRO A 628 -6.09 24.69 -9.96
CA PRO A 628 -7.28 24.43 -9.15
C PRO A 628 -6.95 24.65 -7.66
N LYS A 629 -7.98 24.85 -6.84
CA LYS A 629 -7.83 24.94 -5.39
C LYS A 629 -7.57 23.54 -4.82
N VAL A 630 -6.32 23.14 -4.72
CA VAL A 630 -5.93 21.78 -4.29
C VAL A 630 -6.13 21.59 -2.79
N TYR A 631 -6.55 20.41 -2.39
CA TYR A 631 -6.60 19.99 -1.00
C TYR A 631 -5.55 18.88 -0.72
N TYR A 632 -4.59 19.21 0.15
CA TYR A 632 -3.59 18.28 0.67
C TYR A 632 -3.93 17.86 2.10
N TRP A 633 -3.79 16.57 2.40
CA TRP A 633 -3.79 16.15 3.79
C TRP A 633 -2.73 15.09 4.07
N THR A 634 -2.21 15.06 5.30
CA THR A 634 -1.21 14.11 5.77
C THR A 634 -1.34 13.87 7.27
N ASN A 635 -0.46 13.04 7.83
CA ASN A 635 -0.37 12.78 9.26
C ASN A 635 1.05 13.09 9.76
N THR A 636 1.18 13.73 10.91
CA THR A 636 2.48 14.09 11.50
C THR A 636 3.35 12.86 11.76
N ARG A 637 2.75 11.74 12.16
CA ARG A 637 3.45 10.49 12.48
C ARG A 637 3.55 9.51 11.31
N ASP A 638 3.41 10.00 10.10
CA ASP A 638 3.71 9.22 8.91
C ASP A 638 5.23 9.02 8.79
N ASP A 639 5.71 7.84 9.23
CA ASP A 639 7.12 7.44 9.18
C ASP A 639 7.48 6.64 7.92
N ARG A 640 6.58 6.65 6.94
CA ARG A 640 6.77 6.06 5.60
C ARG A 640 6.99 7.15 4.56
N VAL A 641 5.97 7.96 4.31
CA VAL A 641 6.02 9.11 3.41
C VAL A 641 6.08 10.39 4.25
N HIS A 642 7.16 11.11 4.12
CA HIS A 642 7.45 12.27 4.94
C HIS A 642 6.40 13.38 4.79
N PRO A 643 5.80 13.91 5.86
CA PRO A 643 4.77 14.96 5.77
C PRO A 643 5.27 16.25 5.11
N ALA A 644 6.57 16.47 5.04
CA ALA A 644 7.16 17.61 4.35
C ALA A 644 6.79 17.69 2.86
N HIS A 645 6.51 16.57 2.20
CA HIS A 645 6.05 16.59 0.80
C HIS A 645 4.78 17.43 0.64
N ALA A 646 3.77 17.18 1.48
CA ALA A 646 2.53 17.96 1.48
C ALA A 646 2.76 19.40 1.98
N ARG A 647 3.50 19.58 3.09
CA ARG A 647 3.81 20.89 3.67
C ARG A 647 4.47 21.82 2.65
N LYS A 648 5.51 21.35 1.95
CA LYS A 648 6.24 22.10 0.93
C LYS A 648 5.38 22.50 -0.27
N MET A 649 4.56 21.57 -0.78
CA MET A 649 3.62 21.87 -1.87
C MET A 649 2.67 23.01 -1.48
N VAL A 650 2.10 22.94 -0.29
CA VAL A 650 1.18 23.97 0.23
C VAL A 650 1.90 25.30 0.41
N ALA A 651 3.06 25.30 1.05
CA ALA A 651 3.83 26.53 1.28
C ALA A 651 4.23 27.23 -0.03
N ARG A 652 4.67 26.45 -1.03
CA ARG A 652 5.05 26.98 -2.35
C ARG A 652 3.85 27.53 -3.12
N LEU A 653 2.70 26.87 -3.08
CA LEU A 653 1.46 27.38 -3.68
C LEU A 653 1.01 28.68 -3.02
N GLN A 654 1.10 28.78 -1.68
CA GLN A 654 0.78 30.02 -0.94
C GLN A 654 1.76 31.15 -1.28
N GLU A 655 3.06 30.87 -1.40
CA GLU A 655 4.06 31.84 -1.86
C GLU A 655 3.71 32.43 -3.23
N PHE A 656 3.19 31.61 -4.14
CA PHE A 656 2.73 32.03 -5.46
C PHE A 656 1.34 32.67 -5.45
N GLY A 657 0.76 32.92 -4.27
CA GLY A 657 -0.56 33.52 -4.12
C GLY A 657 -1.72 32.64 -4.58
N LYS A 658 -1.49 31.32 -4.72
CA LYS A 658 -2.52 30.35 -5.12
C LYS A 658 -3.30 29.88 -3.91
N LEU A 659 -4.61 29.66 -4.07
CA LEU A 659 -5.45 29.11 -3.03
C LEU A 659 -5.22 27.61 -2.91
N VAL A 660 -4.92 27.17 -1.69
CA VAL A 660 -4.66 25.77 -1.36
C VAL A 660 -5.18 25.46 0.04
N PHE A 661 -5.74 24.28 0.21
CA PHE A 661 -6.23 23.76 1.48
C PHE A 661 -5.27 22.71 2.04
N TYR A 662 -5.15 22.65 3.35
CA TYR A 662 -4.28 21.71 4.02
C TYR A 662 -4.86 21.23 5.34
N TYR A 663 -4.74 19.93 5.58
CA TYR A 663 -5.05 19.34 6.87
C TYR A 663 -3.95 18.35 7.27
N GLU A 664 -3.44 18.50 8.51
CA GLU A 664 -2.50 17.57 9.10
C GLU A 664 -3.07 17.02 10.39
N ASN A 665 -3.27 15.70 10.45
CA ASN A 665 -3.68 15.03 11.66
C ASN A 665 -2.44 14.73 12.51
N THR A 666 -2.45 15.14 13.78
CA THR A 666 -1.32 14.95 14.71
C THR A 666 -1.16 13.52 15.19
N GLU A 667 -2.17 12.67 14.98
CA GLU A 667 -2.16 11.23 15.27
C GLU A 667 -2.45 10.43 14.01
N GLY A 668 -1.83 9.27 13.90
CA GLY A 668 -1.97 8.40 12.74
C GLY A 668 -0.71 8.38 11.89
N GLY A 669 -0.44 7.22 11.33
CA GLY A 669 0.66 6.99 10.40
C GLY A 669 0.18 7.05 8.94
N HIS A 670 0.93 6.40 8.04
CA HIS A 670 0.63 6.40 6.60
C HIS A 670 -0.79 5.90 6.25
N GLY A 671 -1.36 5.02 7.06
CA GLY A 671 -2.71 4.47 6.86
C GLY A 671 -3.87 5.38 7.30
N GLY A 672 -3.62 6.59 7.76
CA GLY A 672 -4.63 7.54 8.25
C GLY A 672 -4.80 7.56 9.76
N GLY A 673 -5.97 8.05 10.24
CA GLY A 673 -6.27 8.20 11.66
C GLY A 673 -6.28 6.88 12.45
N THR A 674 -5.94 6.95 13.73
CA THR A 674 -5.78 5.79 14.63
C THR A 674 -7.09 5.13 15.04
N ASN A 675 -8.20 5.85 14.95
CA ASN A 675 -9.51 5.37 15.36
C ASN A 675 -10.61 5.69 14.33
N PRO A 676 -11.80 5.05 14.43
CA PRO A 676 -12.89 5.25 13.49
C PRO A 676 -13.34 6.71 13.34
N ASN A 677 -13.37 7.49 14.43
CA ASN A 677 -13.84 8.87 14.39
C ASN A 677 -12.87 9.81 13.65
N GLN A 678 -11.56 9.64 13.87
CA GLN A 678 -10.53 10.39 13.11
C GLN A 678 -10.63 10.08 11.62
N ARG A 679 -10.81 8.80 11.25
CA ARG A 679 -10.98 8.39 9.84
C ARG A 679 -12.26 8.97 9.24
N ALA A 680 -13.36 8.99 10.00
CA ALA A 680 -14.63 9.59 9.58
C ALA A 680 -14.47 11.09 9.30
N TYR A 681 -13.79 11.81 10.18
CA TYR A 681 -13.56 13.24 10.06
C TYR A 681 -12.69 13.57 8.83
N THR A 682 -11.53 12.93 8.68
CA THR A 682 -10.63 13.15 7.52
C THR A 682 -11.33 12.83 6.19
N SER A 683 -12.12 11.75 6.17
CA SER A 683 -12.90 11.41 4.98
C SER A 683 -13.98 12.44 4.70
N ALA A 684 -14.68 12.94 5.72
CA ALA A 684 -15.74 13.95 5.56
C ALA A 684 -15.18 15.28 5.01
N LEU A 685 -14.00 15.72 5.48
CA LEU A 685 -13.32 16.90 4.94
C LEU A 685 -13.05 16.74 3.43
N SER A 686 -12.60 15.57 2.99
CA SER A 686 -12.32 15.31 1.56
C SER A 686 -13.60 15.42 0.70
N TYR A 687 -14.71 14.82 1.15
CA TYR A 687 -15.97 14.90 0.41
C TYR A 687 -16.64 16.28 0.50
N ALA A 688 -16.53 17.00 1.63
CA ALA A 688 -16.97 18.38 1.72
C ALA A 688 -16.25 19.28 0.72
N TYR A 689 -14.92 19.15 0.64
CA TYR A 689 -14.12 19.84 -0.38
C TYR A 689 -14.57 19.50 -1.80
N LEU A 690 -14.74 18.21 -2.13
CA LEU A 690 -15.16 17.78 -3.46
C LEU A 690 -16.53 18.38 -3.84
N TRP A 691 -17.51 18.37 -2.93
CA TRP A 691 -18.83 18.99 -3.18
C TRP A 691 -18.75 20.51 -3.31
N LYS A 692 -17.92 21.18 -2.50
CA LYS A 692 -17.68 22.63 -2.61
C LYS A 692 -17.13 23.02 -3.97
N MET A 693 -16.30 22.16 -4.58
CA MET A 693 -15.58 22.49 -5.81
C MET A 693 -16.30 22.05 -7.09
N LEU A 694 -17.06 20.96 -7.05
CA LEU A 694 -17.55 20.27 -8.27
C LEU A 694 -19.04 20.40 -8.52
N ARG A 695 -19.79 20.95 -7.56
CA ARG A 695 -21.24 21.17 -7.71
C ARG A 695 -21.58 22.24 -8.74
#